data_7975dea15294c5d4d6e6c6f108a3cbce
#
_entry.id   7975dea15294c5d4d6e6c6f108a3cbce
#
_cell.length_a   1.000
_cell.length_b   1.000
_cell.length_c   1.000
_cell.angle_alpha   90.00
_cell.angle_beta   90.00
_cell.angle_gamma   90.00
#
_symmetry.space_group_name_H-M   'P 1'
#
loop_
_entity.id
_entity.type
_entity.pdbx_description
1 polymer ?
#
loop_
_entity_poly.entity_id
_entity_poly.type
_entity_poly.pdbx_seq_one_letter_code
_entity_poly.pdbx_strand_id
1 'polypeptide(L)'
;MKPRILLLIATSGLALAQPDEPISDAPAPEPRELAPQDRPDAERLETPPANVSGAVLARLNAEFLTDDEQADLRVQHGQWTDEDLADPVRLANSLAIAHAWAHPALTEENAASAEQAKLSRAEAALNRGEAENAIDFTAESGLVRAHQIRGRAHELLGDTESAIAAYERASSFDAETPDEPEAVRAALALFRLRAPDNAEQANRALLERITRARDADRLNYNARLVEAELLYARHNLADAQAAAREALRLNPRAAGAWRLIGDIAVDSFDFDTAESIADQLDQLASTAREASVLAKAVSADAAALRARAALRRRDPDGAETALNPALGAYPDRHELRALDAAASAASYRVTSTERLLAEFDERSPGLPDALVWVGRTLAEARQYDLADGYLLRAIERAPNWSMPRLERGLMLVQAGRDRDARSELEQALALDPFDIRAQNSLKLVTELATYETIETEHFVVRYLDGIDAALAPEMAVALEAMHDRVCSDLPGGVDFEPATRTIIELMPNHEWFAVRIGGMPSIHTMAASTGPVIAIESPQEGPKFTVGPFDWKRVLQHEYTHTVNLARTRNRVIHWMTEANAVFNEDAPRDMRTWTLLANAYQNDGLFDLQEINTAFVRPEKPSDRALAYNQGAWMFAYIVERWGPEMPRTIMDLSAAGRSATEAFEQALGDTPESFLASFKPWARSQLTEQGLLLPEGTPSVPDLLAEALQALGADQDPDQIQDPGALPPEGLIDELLERFPDHAPLLEYKIAFALVNAEVRLTDEQLGLLVRMTELRPPDDAPHRRLARHYLAGDDFDERLRAIPHLEFLDAREINSPAYAAELAELYAKSDRPQRAQAKAERASSIAPFSATLREQAARYALLAGDLDAAERHLVALIIIEPDRPIHQRRLDALIRGQAG
;
A
#
# COMPACT_ATOMS: atom_id res chain seq x y z
N MET A 1 -1.05 -41.38 -6.66
CA MET A 1 -1.54 -40.01 -6.85
C MET A 1 -2.84 -39.91 -6.04
N LYS A 2 -2.78 -39.34 -4.88
CA LYS A 2 -3.83 -39.38 -3.87
C LYS A 2 -4.37 -37.98 -3.58
N PRO A 3 -5.60 -37.88 -3.17
CA PRO A 3 -6.42 -36.67 -3.28
C PRO A 3 -6.07 -35.65 -2.19
N ARG A 4 -5.76 -34.44 -2.61
CA ARG A 4 -5.66 -33.25 -1.77
C ARG A 4 -6.96 -32.40 -1.80
N ILE A 5 -8.10 -33.02 -2.14
CA ILE A 5 -9.34 -32.29 -2.49
C ILE A 5 -10.33 -32.18 -1.34
N LEU A 6 -10.14 -32.91 -0.23
CA LEU A 6 -11.20 -32.98 0.82
C LEU A 6 -10.94 -32.18 2.10
N LEU A 7 -9.81 -31.50 2.24
CA LEU A 7 -9.58 -30.57 3.37
C LEU A 7 -10.25 -29.19 3.19
N LEU A 8 -10.84 -28.93 2.02
CA LEU A 8 -11.53 -27.68 1.68
C LEU A 8 -13.03 -27.67 1.98
N ILE A 9 -13.60 -28.81 2.38
CA ILE A 9 -15.05 -28.91 2.60
C ILE A 9 -15.49 -28.42 3.97
N ALA A 10 -14.59 -28.34 4.94
CA ALA A 10 -14.92 -27.88 6.30
C ALA A 10 -14.81 -26.35 6.50
N THR A 11 -14.28 -25.62 5.52
CA THR A 11 -14.03 -24.18 5.66
C THR A 11 -14.41 -23.33 4.43
N SER A 12 -14.92 -23.96 3.36
CA SER A 12 -15.41 -23.24 2.17
C SER A 12 -16.67 -23.94 1.67
N GLY A 13 -17.73 -23.18 1.42
CA GLY A 13 -18.93 -23.69 0.78
C GLY A 13 -18.57 -24.54 -0.44
N LEU A 14 -19.26 -25.69 -0.58
CA LEU A 14 -19.04 -26.71 -1.59
C LEU A 14 -18.71 -26.14 -2.97
N ALA A 15 -17.44 -26.21 -3.38
CA ALA A 15 -17.09 -26.17 -4.77
C ALA A 15 -17.51 -27.53 -5.39
N LEU A 16 -18.74 -27.62 -5.87
CA LEU A 16 -19.23 -28.77 -6.58
C LEU A 16 -18.42 -28.96 -7.85
N ALA A 17 -17.67 -30.06 -7.91
CA ALA A 17 -16.92 -30.48 -9.08
C ALA A 17 -17.80 -30.53 -10.32
N GLN A 18 -17.35 -29.96 -11.43
CA GLN A 18 -18.06 -29.85 -12.69
C GLN A 18 -17.68 -30.92 -13.69
N PRO A 19 -18.59 -31.32 -14.57
CA PRO A 19 -18.25 -31.70 -15.93
C PRO A 19 -18.50 -30.53 -16.91
N ASP A 20 -17.65 -30.45 -17.91
CA ASP A 20 -17.48 -29.44 -18.94
C ASP A 20 -18.68 -29.06 -19.78
N GLU A 21 -18.88 -27.76 -19.98
CA GLU A 21 -19.18 -26.96 -21.19
C GLU A 21 -20.31 -25.90 -21.05
N PRO A 22 -20.47 -24.90 -21.93
CA PRO A 22 -19.81 -23.60 -21.86
C PRO A 22 -20.79 -22.45 -21.61
N ILE A 23 -21.14 -22.21 -20.40
CA ILE A 23 -21.09 -20.85 -19.88
C ILE A 23 -19.67 -20.79 -19.32
N SER A 24 -18.83 -19.86 -19.76
CA SER A 24 -17.44 -19.79 -19.39
C SER A 24 -17.28 -19.90 -17.88
N ASP A 25 -17.09 -21.10 -17.38
CA ASP A 25 -16.70 -21.42 -16.03
C ASP A 25 -15.18 -21.25 -15.86
N ALA A 26 -14.62 -20.19 -16.44
CA ALA A 26 -13.38 -19.69 -15.89
C ALA A 26 -13.78 -19.22 -14.47
N PRO A 27 -13.20 -19.79 -13.38
CA PRO A 27 -13.25 -19.09 -12.12
C PRO A 27 -12.81 -17.67 -12.44
N ALA A 28 -13.53 -16.67 -11.90
CA ALA A 28 -13.04 -15.28 -11.94
C ALA A 28 -11.54 -15.38 -11.67
N PRO A 29 -10.65 -14.90 -12.56
CA PRO A 29 -9.23 -15.08 -12.37
C PRO A 29 -8.98 -14.70 -10.92
N GLU A 30 -8.51 -15.67 -10.12
CA GLU A 30 -8.04 -15.32 -8.77
C GLU A 30 -7.13 -14.13 -9.02
N PRO A 31 -7.28 -13.02 -8.29
CA PRO A 31 -6.40 -11.87 -8.48
C PRO A 31 -5.03 -12.48 -8.57
N ARG A 32 -4.42 -12.42 -9.74
CA ARG A 32 -3.18 -13.14 -10.05
C ARG A 32 -2.24 -12.71 -8.96
N GLU A 33 -2.09 -13.54 -7.93
CA GLU A 33 -0.97 -13.36 -7.00
C GLU A 33 0.22 -13.27 -7.94
N LEU A 34 0.85 -12.11 -7.98
CA LEU A 34 2.16 -11.98 -8.61
C LEU A 34 2.93 -13.17 -8.08
N ALA A 35 3.38 -14.03 -9.00
CA ALA A 35 4.08 -15.24 -8.61
C ALA A 35 5.11 -14.85 -7.55
N PRO A 36 5.37 -15.69 -6.53
CA PRO A 36 6.31 -15.37 -5.45
C PRO A 36 7.68 -14.85 -5.90
N GLN A 37 8.03 -15.10 -7.14
CA GLN A 37 9.24 -14.62 -7.82
C GLN A 37 9.18 -13.13 -8.27
N ASP A 38 7.99 -12.52 -8.34
CA ASP A 38 7.80 -11.11 -8.71
C ASP A 38 7.58 -10.20 -7.48
N ARG A 39 7.46 -10.77 -6.29
CA ARG A 39 7.76 -10.03 -5.07
C ARG A 39 9.27 -9.88 -5.06
N PRO A 40 9.85 -8.68 -4.90
CA PRO A 40 11.20 -8.63 -4.36
C PRO A 40 11.08 -9.44 -3.08
N ASP A 41 11.69 -10.63 -3.07
CA ASP A 41 11.74 -11.42 -1.86
C ASP A 41 12.23 -10.45 -0.81
N ALA A 42 11.32 -10.00 0.06
CA ALA A 42 11.69 -9.63 1.39
C ALA A 42 12.19 -10.95 1.98
N GLU A 43 13.40 -11.37 1.59
CA GLU A 43 14.20 -12.25 2.41
C GLU A 43 14.10 -11.58 3.77
N ARG A 44 13.26 -12.17 4.64
CA ARG A 44 13.32 -11.83 6.06
C ARG A 44 14.79 -11.77 6.32
N LEU A 45 15.27 -10.61 6.75
CA LEU A 45 16.66 -10.48 7.12
C LEU A 45 16.91 -11.64 8.05
N GLU A 46 17.54 -12.69 7.53
CA GLU A 46 18.07 -13.73 8.39
C GLU A 46 18.86 -12.96 9.43
N THR A 47 18.62 -13.26 10.68
CA THR A 47 19.40 -12.74 11.82
C THR A 47 20.81 -12.47 11.35
N PRO A 48 21.37 -11.24 11.53
CA PRO A 48 22.63 -10.86 10.89
C PRO A 48 23.63 -12.00 11.05
N PRO A 49 24.39 -12.35 10.01
CA PRO A 49 25.35 -13.43 10.16
C PRO A 49 26.20 -13.10 11.37
N ALA A 50 26.10 -13.91 12.40
CA ALA A 50 26.97 -13.80 13.57
C ALA A 50 28.45 -13.87 13.15
N ASN A 51 28.70 -14.27 11.90
CA ASN A 51 29.98 -14.49 11.30
C ASN A 51 30.13 -13.62 10.05
N VAL A 52 31.26 -12.92 9.98
CA VAL A 52 31.72 -12.26 8.77
C VAL A 52 31.98 -13.24 7.63
N SER A 53 32.04 -12.74 6.40
CA SER A 53 32.27 -13.58 5.22
C SER A 53 33.56 -14.41 5.34
N GLY A 54 33.60 -15.56 4.68
CA GLY A 54 34.81 -16.41 4.64
C GLY A 54 36.06 -15.70 4.12
N ALA A 55 35.87 -14.69 3.24
CA ALA A 55 36.98 -13.87 2.75
C ALA A 55 37.57 -12.98 3.85
N VAL A 56 36.75 -12.41 4.72
CA VAL A 56 37.19 -11.65 5.90
C VAL A 56 37.92 -12.57 6.87
N LEU A 57 37.37 -13.75 7.17
CA LEU A 57 38.05 -14.72 8.06
C LEU A 57 39.40 -15.14 7.49
N ALA A 58 39.52 -15.37 6.18
CA ALA A 58 40.78 -15.69 5.54
C ALA A 58 41.81 -14.55 5.70
N ARG A 59 41.38 -13.29 5.58
CA ARG A 59 42.23 -12.10 5.81
C ARG A 59 42.66 -12.00 7.27
N LEU A 60 41.75 -12.19 8.23
CA LEU A 60 42.04 -12.11 9.67
C LEU A 60 43.02 -13.21 10.16
N ASN A 61 43.01 -14.38 9.52
CA ASN A 61 43.81 -15.53 9.91
C ASN A 61 45.09 -15.68 9.04
N ALA A 62 45.47 -14.66 8.30
CA ALA A 62 46.66 -14.73 7.46
C ALA A 62 47.97 -14.77 8.31
N GLU A 63 48.76 -15.85 8.19
CA GLU A 63 49.93 -16.14 9.02
C GLU A 63 51.09 -15.12 8.90
N PHE A 64 51.09 -14.27 7.87
CA PHE A 64 52.10 -13.26 7.65
C PHE A 64 51.82 -11.91 8.32
N LEU A 65 50.64 -11.74 8.93
CA LEU A 65 50.29 -10.53 9.65
C LEU A 65 50.86 -10.52 11.06
N THR A 66 51.30 -9.37 11.52
CA THR A 66 51.62 -9.15 12.93
C THR A 66 50.36 -9.13 13.79
N ASP A 67 50.53 -9.33 15.09
CA ASP A 67 49.40 -9.28 16.05
C ASP A 67 48.68 -7.91 16.02
N ASP A 68 49.44 -6.82 15.83
CA ASP A 68 48.90 -5.47 15.70
C ASP A 68 48.09 -5.29 14.41
N GLU A 69 48.59 -5.76 13.27
CA GLU A 69 47.87 -5.71 11.99
C GLU A 69 46.60 -6.55 12.04
N GLN A 70 46.64 -7.72 12.69
CA GLN A 70 45.45 -8.54 12.90
C GLN A 70 44.44 -7.86 13.81
N ALA A 71 44.86 -7.19 14.89
CA ALA A 71 43.98 -6.44 15.78
C ALA A 71 43.33 -5.27 15.06
N ASP A 72 44.07 -4.52 14.24
CA ASP A 72 43.51 -3.43 13.44
C ASP A 72 42.50 -3.91 12.41
N LEU A 73 42.75 -5.05 11.76
CA LEU A 73 41.79 -5.68 10.84
C LEU A 73 40.57 -6.20 11.57
N ARG A 74 40.70 -6.80 12.78
CA ARG A 74 39.53 -7.19 13.60
C ARG A 74 38.65 -5.98 13.91
N VAL A 75 39.23 -4.85 14.27
CA VAL A 75 38.49 -3.60 14.50
C VAL A 75 37.80 -3.15 13.22
N GLN A 76 38.48 -3.14 12.08
CA GLN A 76 37.91 -2.74 10.79
C GLN A 76 36.69 -3.60 10.39
N HIS A 77 36.70 -4.89 10.70
CA HIS A 77 35.66 -5.85 10.37
C HIS A 77 34.65 -6.11 11.52
N GLY A 78 34.67 -5.30 12.59
CA GLY A 78 33.77 -5.44 13.73
C GLY A 78 33.94 -6.74 14.54
N GLN A 79 35.13 -7.37 14.47
CA GLN A 79 35.47 -8.63 15.15
C GLN A 79 36.43 -8.43 16.33
N TRP A 80 36.46 -7.23 16.89
CA TRP A 80 37.36 -6.87 17.99
C TRP A 80 37.11 -7.65 19.28
N THR A 81 38.18 -7.83 20.04
CA THR A 81 38.19 -8.36 21.40
C THR A 81 38.38 -7.22 22.41
N ASP A 82 38.21 -7.52 23.69
CA ASP A 82 38.49 -6.58 24.79
C ASP A 82 39.95 -6.14 24.83
N GLU A 83 40.87 -7.05 24.46
CA GLU A 83 42.29 -6.77 24.38
C GLU A 83 42.62 -5.80 23.24
N ASP A 84 41.97 -5.96 22.08
CA ASP A 84 42.11 -5.03 20.95
C ASP A 84 41.67 -3.62 21.34
N LEU A 85 40.60 -3.50 22.12
CA LEU A 85 40.02 -2.23 22.59
C LEU A 85 40.78 -1.62 23.80
N ALA A 86 41.81 -2.27 24.31
CA ALA A 86 42.68 -1.67 25.32
C ALA A 86 43.55 -0.56 24.72
N ASP A 87 43.83 -0.60 23.42
CA ASP A 87 44.46 0.49 22.68
C ASP A 87 43.47 1.63 22.39
N PRO A 88 43.74 2.89 22.80
CA PRO A 88 42.84 4.01 22.63
C PRO A 88 42.48 4.32 21.17
N VAL A 89 43.40 4.09 20.23
CA VAL A 89 43.16 4.34 18.81
C VAL A 89 42.19 3.30 18.23
N ARG A 90 42.40 2.02 18.56
CA ARG A 90 41.51 0.93 18.16
C ARG A 90 40.11 1.09 18.77
N LEU A 91 40.07 1.50 20.05
CA LEU A 91 38.80 1.83 20.70
C LEU A 91 38.08 2.95 19.94
N ALA A 92 38.75 4.05 19.63
CA ALA A 92 38.16 5.16 18.86
C ALA A 92 37.64 4.72 17.47
N ASN A 93 38.41 3.86 16.78
CA ASN A 93 37.98 3.32 15.48
C ASN A 93 36.76 2.41 15.60
N SER A 94 36.70 1.54 16.61
CA SER A 94 35.54 0.68 16.85
C SER A 94 34.26 1.47 17.14
N LEU A 95 34.41 2.55 17.91
CA LEU A 95 33.31 3.46 18.23
C LEU A 95 32.82 4.22 16.98
N ALA A 96 33.70 4.66 16.10
CA ALA A 96 33.38 5.29 14.84
C ALA A 96 32.62 4.34 13.89
N ILE A 97 33.06 3.08 13.81
CA ILE A 97 32.42 2.05 12.99
C ILE A 97 31.00 1.77 13.46
N ALA A 98 30.76 1.71 14.75
CA ALA A 98 29.46 1.49 15.35
C ALA A 98 28.59 2.76 15.48
N HIS A 99 29.00 3.90 14.90
CA HIS A 99 28.41 5.22 15.21
C HIS A 99 28.37 5.53 16.71
N ALA A 100 29.24 4.89 17.50
CA ALA A 100 29.30 5.08 18.92
C ALA A 100 30.13 6.33 19.21
N TRP A 101 29.61 7.22 19.97
CA TRP A 101 30.09 8.57 20.18
C TRP A 101 30.90 8.67 21.47
N ALA A 102 31.91 9.52 21.48
CA ALA A 102 32.72 9.95 22.58
C ALA A 102 32.67 9.05 23.83
N HIS A 103 33.50 8.00 23.84
CA HIS A 103 33.62 7.15 25.02
C HIS A 103 34.29 7.92 26.16
N PRO A 104 33.85 7.82 27.43
CA PRO A 104 34.49 8.49 28.56
C PRO A 104 35.99 8.08 28.77
N ALA A 105 36.38 6.89 28.30
CA ALA A 105 37.77 6.45 28.33
C ALA A 105 38.67 7.19 27.33
N LEU A 106 38.07 7.93 26.36
CA LEU A 106 38.82 8.89 25.54
C LEU A 106 39.04 10.17 26.34
N THR A 107 39.87 10.10 27.36
CA THR A 107 40.26 11.28 28.12
C THR A 107 41.11 12.22 27.25
N GLU A 108 41.14 13.52 27.56
CA GLU A 108 41.95 14.48 26.83
C GLU A 108 43.43 14.07 26.72
N GLU A 109 43.97 13.39 27.72
CA GLU A 109 45.32 12.88 27.72
C GLU A 109 45.53 11.72 26.72
N ASN A 110 44.60 10.80 26.60
CA ASN A 110 44.72 9.65 25.69
C ASN A 110 44.37 10.04 24.24
N ALA A 111 43.55 11.06 24.03
CA ALA A 111 43.14 11.53 22.70
C ALA A 111 44.17 12.51 22.06
N ALA A 112 45.04 13.12 22.83
CA ALA A 112 45.97 14.15 22.35
C ALA A 112 47.02 13.65 21.36
N SER A 113 47.26 12.35 21.32
CA SER A 113 48.34 11.76 20.50
C SER A 113 47.86 11.02 19.23
N ALA A 114 46.53 10.74 19.08
CA ALA A 114 46.01 9.96 17.96
C ALA A 114 45.04 10.79 17.14
N GLU A 115 45.39 11.09 15.90
CA GLU A 115 44.58 11.86 14.97
C GLU A 115 43.20 11.20 14.74
N GLN A 116 43.13 9.88 14.69
CA GLN A 116 41.90 9.11 14.58
C GLN A 116 40.95 9.30 15.80
N ALA A 117 41.49 9.42 17.00
CA ALA A 117 40.69 9.69 18.19
C ALA A 117 40.08 11.08 18.18
N LYS A 118 40.79 12.09 17.66
CA LYS A 118 40.24 13.43 17.43
C LYS A 118 39.11 13.42 16.42
N LEU A 119 39.21 12.66 15.32
CA LEU A 119 38.16 12.51 14.32
C LEU A 119 36.90 11.84 14.89
N SER A 120 37.06 10.80 15.71
CA SER A 120 35.92 10.14 16.36
C SER A 120 35.21 11.07 17.36
N ARG A 121 35.97 11.93 18.10
CA ARG A 121 35.35 12.98 18.94
C ARG A 121 34.67 14.06 18.14
N ALA A 122 35.22 14.46 17.01
CA ALA A 122 34.59 15.42 16.10
C ALA A 122 33.27 14.87 15.51
N GLU A 123 33.26 13.64 15.11
CA GLU A 123 32.04 12.95 14.65
C GLU A 123 30.98 12.89 15.75
N ALA A 124 31.40 12.53 16.97
CA ALA A 124 30.54 12.52 18.14
C ALA A 124 29.94 13.91 18.44
N ALA A 125 30.75 14.96 18.36
CA ALA A 125 30.31 16.33 18.54
C ALA A 125 29.27 16.72 17.49
N LEU A 126 29.48 16.42 16.21
CA LEU A 126 28.52 16.65 15.14
C LEU A 126 27.16 15.98 15.43
N ASN A 127 27.17 14.76 15.90
CA ASN A 127 25.94 14.03 16.17
C ASN A 127 25.20 14.51 17.42
N ARG A 128 25.89 15.24 18.28
CA ARG A 128 25.25 16.00 19.37
C ARG A 128 24.78 17.39 18.96
N GLY A 129 25.07 17.84 17.73
CA GLY A 129 24.79 19.20 17.26
C GLY A 129 25.88 20.24 17.66
N GLU A 130 27.00 19.79 18.23
CA GLU A 130 28.12 20.62 18.68
C GLU A 130 29.08 20.94 17.52
N ALA A 131 28.63 21.67 16.51
CA ALA A 131 29.35 21.91 15.27
C ALA A 131 30.69 22.63 15.48
N GLU A 132 30.76 23.63 16.38
CA GLU A 132 31.97 24.34 16.71
C GLU A 132 33.06 23.41 17.29
N ASN A 133 32.64 22.53 18.22
CA ASN A 133 33.56 21.53 18.80
C ASN A 133 34.13 20.57 17.71
N ALA A 134 33.28 20.21 16.74
CA ALA A 134 33.73 19.35 15.64
C ALA A 134 34.79 20.05 14.74
N ILE A 135 34.62 21.35 14.49
CA ILE A 135 35.60 22.16 13.76
C ILE A 135 36.95 22.20 14.54
N ASP A 136 36.90 22.47 15.84
CA ASP A 136 38.09 22.57 16.68
C ASP A 136 38.85 21.24 16.74
N PHE A 137 38.15 20.11 16.92
CA PHE A 137 38.80 18.80 16.93
C PHE A 137 39.48 18.43 15.60
N THR A 138 39.03 18.99 14.48
CA THR A 138 39.55 18.69 13.12
C THR A 138 40.45 19.77 12.57
N ALA A 139 40.67 20.91 13.25
CA ALA A 139 41.29 22.13 12.72
C ALA A 139 42.71 21.88 12.14
N GLU A 140 43.52 21.04 12.78
CA GLU A 140 44.89 20.74 12.39
C GLU A 140 45.03 19.52 11.46
N SER A 141 43.97 18.76 11.25
CA SER A 141 44.00 17.53 10.46
C SER A 141 43.84 17.78 8.95
N GLY A 142 44.76 17.18 8.18
CA GLY A 142 44.70 17.19 6.72
C GLY A 142 43.97 15.99 6.08
N LEU A 143 43.45 15.08 6.89
CA LEU A 143 42.78 13.87 6.38
C LEU A 143 41.46 14.20 5.66
N VAL A 144 41.08 13.38 4.68
CA VAL A 144 39.84 13.48 3.93
C VAL A 144 38.65 13.54 4.87
N ARG A 145 38.58 12.63 5.85
CA ARG A 145 37.52 12.57 6.86
C ARG A 145 37.45 13.84 7.71
N ALA A 146 38.57 14.44 8.07
CA ALA A 146 38.57 15.71 8.81
C ALA A 146 37.95 16.84 7.99
N HIS A 147 38.27 16.93 6.69
CA HIS A 147 37.67 17.90 5.79
C HIS A 147 36.17 17.65 5.60
N GLN A 148 35.72 16.41 5.47
CA GLN A 148 34.34 16.04 5.36
C GLN A 148 33.54 16.41 6.63
N ILE A 149 34.06 16.14 7.82
CA ILE A 149 33.49 16.54 9.11
C ILE A 149 33.37 18.07 9.21
N ARG A 150 34.41 18.82 8.85
CA ARG A 150 34.37 20.30 8.84
C ARG A 150 33.31 20.82 7.88
N GLY A 151 33.21 20.24 6.70
CA GLY A 151 32.15 20.61 5.74
C GLY A 151 30.77 20.48 6.35
N ARG A 152 30.47 19.33 6.99
CA ARG A 152 29.18 19.11 7.69
C ARG A 152 28.98 20.10 8.84
N ALA A 153 30.00 20.39 9.62
CA ALA A 153 29.91 21.33 10.72
C ALA A 153 29.60 22.76 10.25
N HIS A 154 30.29 23.25 9.21
CA HIS A 154 30.01 24.55 8.61
C HIS A 154 28.64 24.61 7.97
N GLU A 155 28.19 23.51 7.34
CA GLU A 155 26.81 23.41 6.79
C GLU A 155 25.76 23.54 7.90
N LEU A 156 25.95 22.87 9.05
CA LEU A 156 25.07 23.04 10.22
C LEU A 156 25.01 24.50 10.69
N LEU A 157 26.14 25.19 10.74
CA LEU A 157 26.21 26.60 11.17
C LEU A 157 25.74 27.61 10.10
N GLY A 158 25.38 27.13 8.89
CA GLY A 158 24.99 28.01 7.78
C GLY A 158 26.14 28.74 7.10
N ASP A 159 27.39 28.41 7.43
CA ASP A 159 28.60 28.94 6.77
C ASP A 159 28.88 28.17 5.47
N THR A 160 28.09 28.51 4.43
CA THR A 160 28.11 27.82 3.14
C THR A 160 29.47 27.94 2.44
N GLU A 161 30.17 29.09 2.58
CA GLU A 161 31.47 29.30 1.94
C GLU A 161 32.55 28.37 2.52
N SER A 162 32.65 28.29 3.85
CA SER A 162 33.58 27.38 4.52
C SER A 162 33.20 25.92 4.33
N ALA A 163 31.91 25.57 4.27
CA ALA A 163 31.43 24.23 3.96
C ALA A 163 31.86 23.80 2.55
N ILE A 164 31.65 24.62 1.53
CA ILE A 164 32.11 24.38 0.16
C ILE A 164 33.62 24.18 0.13
N ALA A 165 34.42 25.09 0.74
CA ALA A 165 35.86 24.98 0.75
C ALA A 165 36.35 23.68 1.43
N ALA A 166 35.71 23.22 2.49
CA ALA A 166 36.05 21.99 3.17
C ALA A 166 35.71 20.75 2.32
N TYR A 167 34.52 20.72 1.70
CA TYR A 167 34.09 19.62 0.81
C TYR A 167 34.93 19.56 -0.48
N GLU A 168 35.34 20.69 -1.05
CA GLU A 168 36.24 20.74 -2.19
C GLU A 168 37.56 20.08 -1.87
N ARG A 169 38.16 20.39 -0.70
CA ARG A 169 39.38 19.75 -0.24
C ARG A 169 39.17 18.24 -0.05
N ALA A 170 38.08 17.81 0.60
CA ALA A 170 37.80 16.39 0.81
C ALA A 170 37.61 15.64 -0.52
N SER A 171 36.91 16.22 -1.49
CA SER A 171 36.58 15.58 -2.77
C SER A 171 37.76 15.57 -3.77
N SER A 172 38.80 16.41 -3.57
CA SER A 172 39.95 16.55 -4.48
C SER A 172 41.07 15.52 -4.27
N PHE A 173 40.95 14.64 -3.26
CA PHE A 173 41.91 13.58 -3.02
C PHE A 173 41.91 12.51 -4.12
N ASP A 174 43.11 11.96 -4.41
CA ASP A 174 43.34 11.02 -5.50
C ASP A 174 42.65 9.67 -5.26
N ALA A 175 42.08 9.09 -6.31
CA ALA A 175 41.14 7.96 -6.32
C ALA A 175 41.70 6.58 -5.86
N GLU A 176 42.96 6.51 -5.41
CA GLU A 176 43.59 5.24 -5.03
C GLU A 176 43.79 5.08 -3.50
N THR A 177 43.18 5.96 -2.70
CA THR A 177 43.33 5.93 -1.24
C THR A 177 42.18 5.18 -0.56
N PRO A 178 42.44 4.58 0.63
CA PRO A 178 41.39 3.99 1.47
C PRO A 178 40.23 4.96 1.85
N ASP A 179 40.53 6.27 1.77
CA ASP A 179 39.60 7.36 2.11
C ASP A 179 38.68 7.76 0.94
N GLU A 180 38.73 7.11 -0.20
CA GLU A 180 37.90 7.40 -1.38
C GLU A 180 36.38 7.41 -1.10
N PRO A 181 35.82 6.51 -0.28
CA PRO A 181 34.42 6.58 0.09
C PRO A 181 34.03 7.90 0.77
N GLU A 182 34.86 8.42 1.66
CA GLU A 182 34.58 9.71 2.33
C GLU A 182 34.69 10.90 1.36
N ALA A 183 35.61 10.82 0.40
CA ALA A 183 35.75 11.83 -0.66
C ALA A 183 34.51 11.85 -1.57
N VAL A 184 33.90 10.69 -1.85
CA VAL A 184 32.62 10.58 -2.59
C VAL A 184 31.46 11.19 -1.80
N ARG A 185 31.35 10.91 -0.48
CA ARG A 185 30.34 11.56 0.38
C ARG A 185 30.52 13.08 0.40
N ALA A 186 31.74 13.58 0.49
CA ALA A 186 32.02 15.02 0.44
C ALA A 186 31.62 15.64 -0.90
N ALA A 187 31.86 14.96 -2.01
CA ALA A 187 31.45 15.44 -3.33
C ALA A 187 29.92 15.49 -3.48
N LEU A 188 29.19 14.51 -2.94
CA LEU A 188 27.73 14.55 -2.91
C LEU A 188 27.19 15.72 -2.09
N ALA A 189 27.77 15.97 -0.92
CA ALA A 189 27.40 17.11 -0.09
C ALA A 189 27.72 18.43 -0.81
N LEU A 190 28.85 18.52 -1.50
CA LEU A 190 29.20 19.68 -2.31
C LEU A 190 28.18 19.96 -3.42
N PHE A 191 27.63 18.91 -4.06
CA PHE A 191 26.63 19.08 -5.13
C PHE A 191 25.34 19.70 -4.62
N ARG A 192 24.97 19.48 -3.37
CA ARG A 192 23.81 20.14 -2.74
C ARG A 192 24.01 21.65 -2.55
N LEU A 193 25.26 22.08 -2.27
CA LEU A 193 25.60 23.48 -2.03
C LEU A 193 25.91 24.22 -3.34
N ARG A 194 26.56 23.53 -4.26
CA ARG A 194 26.92 24.06 -5.57
C ARG A 194 26.73 23.01 -6.64
N ALA A 195 25.74 23.24 -7.50
CA ALA A 195 25.47 22.34 -8.63
C ALA A 195 26.70 22.22 -9.54
N PRO A 196 27.06 21.01 -9.99
CA PRO A 196 28.12 20.82 -10.96
C PRO A 196 27.69 21.35 -12.35
N ASP A 197 28.66 21.83 -13.17
CA ASP A 197 28.38 22.33 -14.53
C ASP A 197 27.69 21.30 -15.43
N ASN A 198 27.99 20.02 -15.22
CA ASN A 198 27.34 18.89 -15.87
C ASN A 198 26.99 17.81 -14.83
N ALA A 199 25.74 17.83 -14.37
CA ALA A 199 25.27 16.92 -13.32
C ALA A 199 25.36 15.45 -13.74
N GLU A 200 25.06 15.10 -14.99
CA GLU A 200 25.14 13.72 -15.47
C GLU A 200 26.56 13.19 -15.42
N GLN A 201 27.52 13.94 -15.95
CA GLN A 201 28.95 13.56 -15.95
C GLN A 201 29.49 13.47 -14.52
N ALA A 202 29.16 14.46 -13.67
CA ALA A 202 29.63 14.51 -12.30
C ALA A 202 29.10 13.33 -11.46
N ASN A 203 27.81 13.03 -11.54
CA ASN A 203 27.21 11.88 -10.83
C ASN A 203 27.71 10.53 -11.37
N ARG A 204 27.94 10.41 -12.68
CA ARG A 204 28.53 9.21 -13.27
C ARG A 204 29.97 9.00 -12.77
N ALA A 205 30.75 10.07 -12.68
CA ALA A 205 32.12 10.03 -12.13
C ALA A 205 32.13 9.55 -10.65
N LEU A 206 31.15 9.93 -9.82
CA LEU A 206 31.03 9.42 -8.44
C LEU A 206 30.81 7.90 -8.40
N LEU A 207 29.93 7.37 -9.24
CA LEU A 207 29.69 5.92 -9.34
C LEU A 207 30.95 5.18 -9.81
N GLU A 208 31.70 5.74 -10.75
CA GLU A 208 32.97 5.16 -11.20
C GLU A 208 34.03 5.20 -10.09
N ARG A 209 34.08 6.27 -9.30
CA ARG A 209 35.01 6.40 -8.16
C ARG A 209 34.74 5.34 -7.11
N ILE A 210 33.48 5.18 -6.67
CA ILE A 210 33.14 4.18 -5.65
C ILE A 210 33.33 2.75 -6.17
N THR A 211 33.10 2.50 -7.45
CA THR A 211 33.38 1.22 -8.09
C THR A 211 34.86 0.89 -8.04
N ARG A 212 35.71 1.85 -8.37
CA ARG A 212 37.20 1.66 -8.28
C ARG A 212 37.65 1.43 -6.84
N ALA A 213 37.14 2.19 -5.86
CA ALA A 213 37.43 1.99 -4.44
C ALA A 213 37.05 0.58 -3.98
N ARG A 214 35.92 0.08 -4.38
CA ARG A 214 35.43 -1.27 -4.12
C ARG A 214 36.34 -2.34 -4.76
N ASP A 215 36.78 -2.13 -6.00
CA ASP A 215 37.59 -3.10 -6.73
C ASP A 215 39.03 -3.09 -6.23
N ALA A 216 39.54 -1.97 -5.71
CA ALA A 216 40.87 -1.85 -5.09
C ALA A 216 40.94 -2.63 -3.76
N ASP A 217 39.94 -2.55 -2.91
CA ASP A 217 39.80 -3.38 -1.71
C ASP A 217 38.39 -3.95 -1.61
N ARG A 218 38.21 -5.18 -2.07
CA ARG A 218 36.89 -5.87 -2.05
C ARG A 218 36.35 -6.13 -0.66
N LEU A 219 37.18 -5.99 0.39
CA LEU A 219 36.79 -6.15 1.79
C LEU A 219 36.51 -4.81 2.49
N ASN A 220 36.57 -3.69 1.76
CA ASN A 220 36.22 -2.38 2.28
C ASN A 220 34.71 -2.25 2.41
N TYR A 221 34.17 -2.44 3.64
CA TYR A 221 32.72 -2.31 3.92
C TYR A 221 32.22 -0.87 3.67
N ASN A 222 33.08 0.16 3.92
CA ASN A 222 32.66 1.55 3.75
C ASN A 222 32.44 1.90 2.26
N ALA A 223 33.17 1.32 1.34
CA ALA A 223 32.93 1.47 -0.09
C ALA A 223 31.56 0.89 -0.49
N ARG A 224 31.17 -0.26 0.08
CA ARG A 224 29.83 -0.83 -0.12
C ARG A 224 28.74 0.00 0.51
N LEU A 225 28.97 0.56 1.68
CA LEU A 225 28.02 1.44 2.35
C LEU A 225 27.76 2.72 1.55
N VAL A 226 28.83 3.37 1.04
CA VAL A 226 28.67 4.58 0.21
C VAL A 226 27.98 4.26 -1.13
N GLU A 227 28.28 3.10 -1.73
CA GLU A 227 27.53 2.61 -2.90
C GLU A 227 26.03 2.51 -2.59
N ALA A 228 25.68 1.91 -1.44
CA ALA A 228 24.29 1.78 -1.00
C ALA A 228 23.63 3.14 -0.73
N GLU A 229 24.32 4.08 -0.09
CA GLU A 229 23.83 5.45 0.15
C GLU A 229 23.54 6.19 -1.17
N LEU A 230 24.44 6.06 -2.16
CA LEU A 230 24.26 6.64 -3.50
C LEU A 230 23.04 6.10 -4.22
N LEU A 231 22.83 4.78 -4.15
CA LEU A 231 21.71 4.10 -4.79
C LEU A 231 20.38 4.44 -4.10
N TYR A 232 20.38 4.47 -2.76
CA TYR A 232 19.22 4.84 -1.95
C TYR A 232 18.76 6.28 -2.23
N ALA A 233 19.70 7.22 -2.28
CA ALA A 233 19.40 8.63 -2.57
C ALA A 233 18.69 8.82 -3.91
N ARG A 234 18.83 7.87 -4.85
CA ARG A 234 18.19 7.86 -6.18
C ARG A 234 17.00 6.91 -6.28
N HIS A 235 16.54 6.43 -5.16
CA HIS A 235 15.43 5.50 -5.03
C HIS A 235 15.63 4.15 -5.77
N ASN A 236 16.88 3.73 -5.96
CA ASN A 236 17.21 2.37 -6.42
C ASN A 236 17.30 1.44 -5.22
N LEU A 237 16.15 1.12 -4.62
CA LEU A 237 16.06 0.46 -3.32
C LEU A 237 16.63 -0.97 -3.32
N ALA A 238 16.41 -1.73 -4.40
CA ALA A 238 16.86 -3.13 -4.51
C ALA A 238 18.38 -3.22 -4.51
N ASP A 239 19.05 -2.44 -5.36
CA ASP A 239 20.52 -2.43 -5.43
C ASP A 239 21.14 -1.81 -4.18
N ALA A 240 20.50 -0.77 -3.60
CA ALA A 240 20.92 -0.17 -2.34
C ALA A 240 20.91 -1.21 -1.19
N GLN A 241 19.83 -1.99 -1.08
CA GLN A 241 19.70 -3.05 -0.09
C GLN A 241 20.77 -4.14 -0.29
N ALA A 242 21.00 -4.56 -1.53
CA ALA A 242 22.05 -5.54 -1.84
C ALA A 242 23.44 -5.05 -1.43
N ALA A 243 23.80 -3.80 -1.75
CA ALA A 243 25.07 -3.21 -1.38
C ALA A 243 25.22 -3.05 0.16
N ALA A 244 24.14 -2.64 0.86
CA ALA A 244 24.14 -2.55 2.32
C ALA A 244 24.30 -3.92 2.99
N ARG A 245 23.67 -4.97 2.47
CA ARG A 245 23.86 -6.35 2.95
C ARG A 245 25.29 -6.83 2.74
N GLU A 246 25.92 -6.51 1.60
CA GLU A 246 27.34 -6.81 1.39
C GLU A 246 28.22 -6.06 2.40
N ALA A 247 27.91 -4.79 2.72
CA ALA A 247 28.64 -4.07 3.77
C ALA A 247 28.55 -4.81 5.12
N LEU A 248 27.36 -5.33 5.50
CA LEU A 248 27.17 -6.11 6.73
C LEU A 248 27.90 -7.46 6.72
N ARG A 249 28.03 -8.12 5.57
CA ARG A 249 28.86 -9.33 5.43
C ARG A 249 30.35 -9.06 5.66
N LEU A 250 30.79 -7.83 5.41
CA LEU A 250 32.17 -7.40 5.65
C LEU A 250 32.35 -6.86 7.07
N ASN A 251 31.35 -6.19 7.63
CA ASN A 251 31.34 -5.70 8.99
C ASN A 251 29.91 -5.72 9.59
N PRO A 252 29.57 -6.75 10.37
CA PRO A 252 28.23 -6.87 10.99
C PRO A 252 27.87 -5.75 11.98
N ARG A 253 28.84 -4.96 12.41
CA ARG A 253 28.66 -3.83 13.35
C ARG A 253 28.58 -2.47 12.64
N ALA A 254 28.51 -2.46 11.30
CA ALA A 254 28.37 -1.21 10.53
C ALA A 254 26.95 -0.64 10.71
N ALA A 255 26.74 0.17 11.74
CA ALA A 255 25.42 0.73 12.10
C ALA A 255 24.78 1.53 10.95
N GLY A 256 25.58 2.24 10.13
CA GLY A 256 25.07 2.93 8.94
C GLY A 256 24.44 2.00 7.91
N ALA A 257 24.98 0.77 7.74
CA ALA A 257 24.37 -0.20 6.83
C ALA A 257 23.06 -0.78 7.40
N TRP A 258 22.98 -1.04 8.71
CA TRP A 258 21.74 -1.40 9.39
C TRP A 258 20.70 -0.30 9.24
N ARG A 259 21.06 0.95 9.53
CA ARG A 259 20.19 2.09 9.42
C ARG A 259 19.61 2.21 8.01
N LEU A 260 20.45 2.10 6.98
CA LEU A 260 20.02 2.19 5.59
C LEU A 260 19.03 1.09 5.20
N ILE A 261 19.25 -0.15 5.65
CA ILE A 261 18.30 -1.24 5.44
C ILE A 261 16.96 -0.93 6.14
N GLY A 262 17.01 -0.38 7.35
CA GLY A 262 15.82 0.07 8.07
C GLY A 262 15.08 1.19 7.32
N ASP A 263 15.80 2.16 6.79
CA ASP A 263 15.21 3.25 6.00
C ASP A 263 14.55 2.73 4.72
N ILE A 264 15.18 1.76 4.02
CA ILE A 264 14.60 1.08 2.87
C ILE A 264 13.33 0.31 3.28
N ALA A 265 13.35 -0.37 4.43
CA ALA A 265 12.18 -1.08 4.94
C ALA A 265 11.01 -0.13 5.21
N VAL A 266 11.24 1.05 5.80
CA VAL A 266 10.22 2.09 6.00
C VAL A 266 9.66 2.58 4.68
N ASP A 267 10.51 2.89 3.70
CA ASP A 267 10.07 3.39 2.39
C ASP A 267 9.30 2.32 1.59
N SER A 268 9.58 1.03 1.86
CA SER A 268 8.87 -0.14 1.29
C SER A 268 7.66 -0.60 2.14
N PHE A 269 7.26 0.14 3.17
CA PHE A 269 6.21 -0.23 4.13
C PHE A 269 6.49 -1.54 4.89
N ASP A 270 7.75 -1.97 4.99
CA ASP A 270 8.15 -3.14 5.78
C ASP A 270 8.48 -2.76 7.22
N PHE A 271 7.41 -2.47 7.99
CA PHE A 271 7.54 -1.94 9.36
C PHE A 271 8.10 -2.96 10.36
N ASP A 272 7.85 -4.26 10.17
CA ASP A 272 8.40 -5.30 11.06
C ASP A 272 9.89 -5.44 10.87
N THR A 273 10.35 -5.41 9.61
CA THR A 273 11.77 -5.35 9.32
C THR A 273 12.38 -4.06 9.88
N ALA A 274 11.71 -2.91 9.72
CA ALA A 274 12.19 -1.64 10.28
C ALA A 274 12.33 -1.70 11.81
N GLU A 275 11.35 -2.27 12.53
CA GLU A 275 11.41 -2.44 13.99
C GLU A 275 12.51 -3.42 14.39
N SER A 276 12.62 -4.56 13.71
CA SER A 276 13.70 -5.52 13.95
C SER A 276 15.09 -4.89 13.76
N ILE A 277 15.23 -4.00 12.78
CA ILE A 277 16.48 -3.25 12.54
C ILE A 277 16.71 -2.22 13.66
N ALA A 278 15.66 -1.54 14.13
CA ALA A 278 15.77 -0.63 15.26
C ALA A 278 16.22 -1.36 16.53
N ASP A 279 15.67 -2.54 16.79
CA ASP A 279 16.11 -3.42 17.90
C ASP A 279 17.56 -3.85 17.73
N GLN A 280 18.00 -4.15 16.50
CA GLN A 280 19.39 -4.48 16.21
C GLN A 280 20.33 -3.30 16.47
N LEU A 281 19.91 -2.08 16.14
CA LEU A 281 20.69 -0.88 16.47
C LEU A 281 20.78 -0.68 17.99
N ASP A 282 19.68 -0.87 18.73
CA ASP A 282 19.69 -0.84 20.19
C ASP A 282 20.59 -1.95 20.80
N GLN A 283 20.60 -3.14 20.20
CA GLN A 283 21.51 -4.22 20.62
C GLN A 283 22.98 -3.86 20.37
N LEU A 284 23.31 -3.29 19.22
CA LEU A 284 24.66 -2.79 18.94
C LEU A 284 25.11 -1.76 19.99
N ALA A 285 24.17 -0.88 20.41
CA ALA A 285 24.41 0.08 21.48
C ALA A 285 24.71 -0.58 22.83
N SER A 286 23.96 -1.62 23.17
CA SER A 286 24.04 -2.29 24.48
C SER A 286 25.31 -3.15 24.65
N THR A 287 25.92 -3.58 23.54
CA THR A 287 27.16 -4.38 23.55
C THR A 287 28.43 -3.55 23.75
N ALA A 288 28.30 -2.22 23.81
CA ALA A 288 29.42 -1.35 24.14
C ALA A 288 29.72 -1.43 25.64
N ARG A 289 31.03 -1.37 25.97
CA ARG A 289 31.58 -1.65 27.30
C ARG A 289 31.08 -0.76 28.44
N GLU A 290 30.40 0.37 28.13
CA GLU A 290 29.70 1.24 29.07
C GLU A 290 28.36 1.68 28.51
N ALA A 291 27.33 0.94 28.93
CA ALA A 291 25.99 1.07 28.44
C ALA A 291 25.34 2.46 28.61
N SER A 292 25.84 3.35 29.47
CA SER A 292 25.12 4.58 29.83
C SER A 292 25.25 5.72 28.82
N VAL A 293 26.38 5.90 28.17
CA VAL A 293 26.59 7.00 27.20
C VAL A 293 26.43 6.53 25.77
N LEU A 294 26.90 5.33 25.46
CA LEU A 294 26.84 4.74 24.12
C LEU A 294 25.45 4.23 23.76
N ALA A 295 24.76 3.62 24.72
CA ALA A 295 23.37 3.18 24.52
C ALA A 295 22.45 4.33 24.10
N LYS A 296 22.67 5.53 24.62
CA LYS A 296 21.89 6.71 24.27
C LYS A 296 22.11 7.19 22.84
N ALA A 297 23.31 7.01 22.26
CA ALA A 297 23.67 7.55 20.94
C ALA A 297 23.16 6.68 19.78
N VAL A 298 23.27 5.36 19.90
CA VAL A 298 22.77 4.43 18.87
C VAL A 298 21.26 4.24 19.01
N SER A 299 20.73 4.39 20.24
CA SER A 299 19.28 4.54 20.46
C SER A 299 18.68 5.74 19.73
N ALA A 300 19.47 6.78 19.43
CA ALA A 300 18.99 7.91 18.63
C ALA A 300 18.73 7.53 17.16
N ASP A 301 19.57 6.66 16.56
CA ASP A 301 19.33 6.13 15.22
C ASP A 301 18.12 5.18 15.19
N ALA A 302 17.99 4.31 16.19
CA ALA A 302 16.82 3.46 16.37
C ALA A 302 15.54 4.28 16.57
N ALA A 303 15.60 5.32 17.41
CA ALA A 303 14.46 6.22 17.64
C ALA A 303 14.06 6.98 16.38
N ALA A 304 15.01 7.48 15.60
CA ALA A 304 14.74 8.13 14.31
C ALA A 304 14.08 7.17 13.32
N LEU A 305 14.54 5.91 13.27
CA LEU A 305 13.96 4.88 12.42
C LEU A 305 12.51 4.55 12.83
N ARG A 306 12.25 4.35 14.13
CA ARG A 306 10.91 4.13 14.67
C ARG A 306 9.98 5.32 14.41
N ALA A 307 10.48 6.55 14.57
CA ALA A 307 9.72 7.76 14.29
C ALA A 307 9.33 7.86 12.80
N ARG A 308 10.28 7.58 11.89
CA ARG A 308 9.99 7.53 10.46
C ARG A 308 8.94 6.46 10.13
N ALA A 309 9.06 5.27 10.71
CA ALA A 309 8.08 4.20 10.54
C ALA A 309 6.70 4.60 11.07
N ALA A 310 6.63 5.26 12.22
CA ALA A 310 5.38 5.75 12.80
C ALA A 310 4.74 6.85 11.92
N LEU A 311 5.52 7.84 11.45
CA LEU A 311 5.03 8.86 10.52
C LEU A 311 4.48 8.25 9.22
N ARG A 312 5.17 7.23 8.69
CA ARG A 312 4.72 6.54 7.48
C ARG A 312 3.42 5.75 7.70
N ARG A 313 3.18 5.26 8.92
CA ARG A 313 1.91 4.66 9.36
C ARG A 313 0.83 5.67 9.70
N ARG A 314 1.11 6.98 9.62
CA ARG A 314 0.25 8.07 10.07
C ARG A 314 -0.06 8.03 11.57
N ASP A 315 0.94 7.64 12.35
CA ASP A 315 0.93 7.60 13.81
C ASP A 315 1.89 8.67 14.38
N PRO A 316 1.49 9.94 14.44
CA PRO A 316 2.34 10.99 14.96
C PRO A 316 2.61 10.86 16.47
N ASP A 317 1.70 10.30 17.25
CA ASP A 317 1.87 10.09 18.68
C ASP A 317 2.92 9.00 18.94
N GLY A 318 2.92 7.93 18.14
CA GLY A 318 3.98 6.92 18.12
C GLY A 318 5.33 7.50 17.75
N ALA A 319 5.38 8.42 16.78
CA ALA A 319 6.61 9.11 16.40
C ALA A 319 7.16 9.98 17.56
N GLU A 320 6.33 10.78 18.22
CA GLU A 320 6.73 11.56 19.39
C GLU A 320 7.20 10.68 20.55
N THR A 321 6.51 9.54 20.79
CA THR A 321 6.89 8.57 21.81
C THR A 321 8.27 7.99 21.55
N ALA A 322 8.60 7.65 20.31
CA ALA A 322 9.91 7.16 19.91
C ALA A 322 11.01 8.23 20.05
N LEU A 323 10.69 9.50 19.71
CA LEU A 323 11.66 10.59 19.70
C LEU A 323 12.00 11.14 21.10
N ASN A 324 11.04 11.19 22.02
CA ASN A 324 11.19 11.87 23.32
C ASN A 324 12.42 11.43 24.13
N PRO A 325 12.73 10.13 24.31
CA PRO A 325 13.91 9.71 25.05
C PRO A 325 15.22 10.14 24.37
N ALA A 326 15.25 10.06 23.02
CA ALA A 326 16.42 10.42 22.22
C ALA A 326 16.67 11.92 22.20
N LEU A 327 15.62 12.75 22.09
CA LEU A 327 15.71 14.20 22.21
C LEU A 327 16.13 14.65 23.61
N GLY A 328 15.74 13.91 24.66
CA GLY A 328 16.24 14.15 26.01
C GLY A 328 17.75 13.91 26.15
N ALA A 329 18.32 12.97 25.39
CA ALA A 329 19.73 12.64 25.38
C ALA A 329 20.55 13.53 24.39
N TYR A 330 19.95 13.86 23.25
CA TYR A 330 20.55 14.60 22.14
C TYR A 330 19.64 15.73 21.66
N PRO A 331 19.47 16.79 22.50
CA PRO A 331 18.51 17.85 22.19
C PRO A 331 18.83 18.65 20.93
N ASP A 332 20.06 18.67 20.48
CA ASP A 332 20.52 19.47 19.33
C ASP A 332 20.80 18.61 18.07
N ARG A 333 20.48 17.33 18.11
CA ARG A 333 20.60 16.47 16.91
C ARG A 333 19.56 16.86 15.86
N HIS A 334 20.02 17.40 14.73
CA HIS A 334 19.16 17.99 13.68
C HIS A 334 18.14 17.00 13.13
N GLU A 335 18.49 15.72 12.90
CA GLU A 335 17.57 14.72 12.38
C GLU A 335 16.38 14.47 13.32
N LEU A 336 16.63 14.32 14.64
CA LEU A 336 15.57 14.10 15.62
C LEU A 336 14.63 15.30 15.70
N ARG A 337 15.18 16.54 15.65
CA ARG A 337 14.37 17.75 15.64
C ARG A 337 13.57 17.93 14.35
N ALA A 338 14.14 17.55 13.21
CA ALA A 338 13.41 17.58 11.95
C ALA A 338 12.22 16.62 11.97
N LEU A 339 12.39 15.42 12.53
CA LEU A 339 11.31 14.43 12.68
C LEU A 339 10.28 14.86 13.74
N ASP A 340 10.70 15.55 14.82
CA ASP A 340 9.77 16.12 15.82
C ASP A 340 8.87 17.20 15.20
N ALA A 341 9.45 18.09 14.38
CA ALA A 341 8.68 19.06 13.61
C ALA A 341 7.71 18.39 12.64
N ALA A 342 8.13 17.29 12.00
CA ALA A 342 7.28 16.50 11.11
C ALA A 342 6.14 15.79 11.86
N ALA A 343 6.38 15.25 13.06
CA ALA A 343 5.35 14.65 13.91
C ALA A 343 4.31 15.67 14.35
N SER A 344 4.77 16.88 14.76
CA SER A 344 3.88 17.99 15.06
C SER A 344 3.03 18.42 13.86
N ALA A 345 3.61 18.43 12.65
CA ALA A 345 2.89 18.73 11.40
C ALA A 345 1.87 17.64 11.06
N ALA A 346 2.21 16.37 11.24
CA ALA A 346 1.31 15.23 11.04
C ALA A 346 0.09 15.28 11.97
N SER A 347 0.25 15.85 13.17
CA SER A 347 -0.84 16.12 14.12
C SER A 347 -1.60 17.43 13.81
N TYR A 348 -1.32 18.09 12.70
CA TYR A 348 -1.93 19.38 12.28
C TYR A 348 -1.74 20.53 13.28
N ARG A 349 -0.73 20.48 14.14
CA ARG A 349 -0.41 21.48 15.14
C ARG A 349 0.46 22.60 14.56
N VAL A 350 -0.10 23.40 13.63
CA VAL A 350 0.63 24.42 12.84
C VAL A 350 1.50 25.35 13.70
N THR A 351 0.96 25.91 14.80
CA THR A 351 1.71 26.81 15.70
C THR A 351 2.90 26.11 16.36
N SER A 352 2.72 24.86 16.77
CA SER A 352 3.79 24.04 17.36
C SER A 352 4.86 23.71 16.32
N THR A 353 4.44 23.35 15.09
CA THR A 353 5.34 23.09 13.98
C THR A 353 6.22 24.28 13.64
N GLU A 354 5.64 25.49 13.52
CA GLU A 354 6.43 26.71 13.26
C GLU A 354 7.40 27.04 14.39
N ARG A 355 7.00 26.80 15.66
CA ARG A 355 7.92 26.95 16.82
C ARG A 355 9.08 25.96 16.72
N LEU A 356 8.82 24.68 16.44
CA LEU A 356 9.88 23.66 16.31
C LEU A 356 10.80 23.92 15.11
N LEU A 357 10.27 24.44 14.01
CA LEU A 357 11.08 24.88 12.86
C LEU A 357 11.97 26.08 13.23
N ALA A 358 11.46 27.06 13.99
CA ALA A 358 12.28 28.17 14.47
C ALA A 358 13.40 27.70 15.41
N GLU A 359 13.11 26.78 16.32
CA GLU A 359 14.09 26.15 17.20
C GLU A 359 15.15 25.34 16.43
N PHE A 360 14.73 24.67 15.33
CA PHE A 360 15.64 23.99 14.41
C PHE A 360 16.56 24.99 13.71
N ASP A 361 16.01 26.09 13.20
CA ASP A 361 16.75 27.13 12.48
C ASP A 361 17.77 27.86 13.38
N GLU A 362 17.49 28.00 14.69
CA GLU A 362 18.47 28.55 15.64
C GLU A 362 19.72 27.67 15.80
N ARG A 363 19.58 26.36 15.65
CA ARG A 363 20.66 25.38 15.88
C ARG A 363 21.33 24.89 14.61
N SER A 364 20.58 24.85 13.52
CA SER A 364 21.00 24.30 12.24
C SER A 364 20.52 25.19 11.08
N PRO A 365 20.92 26.48 11.05
CA PRO A 365 20.38 27.47 10.12
C PRO A 365 20.69 27.16 8.65
N GLY A 366 21.71 26.37 8.37
CA GLY A 366 22.10 25.97 7.01
C GLY A 366 21.28 24.80 6.44
N LEU A 367 20.59 24.04 7.28
CA LEU A 367 19.92 22.82 6.84
C LEU A 367 18.45 23.06 6.45
N PRO A 368 17.99 22.58 5.28
CA PRO A 368 16.58 22.58 4.89
C PRO A 368 15.80 21.35 5.38
N ASP A 369 16.43 20.39 6.03
CA ASP A 369 15.92 19.06 6.31
C ASP A 369 14.59 19.06 7.04
N ALA A 370 14.42 19.89 8.05
CA ALA A 370 13.16 19.99 8.79
C ALA A 370 12.00 20.48 7.90
N LEU A 371 12.27 21.42 6.98
CA LEU A 371 11.27 21.88 6.01
C LEU A 371 10.88 20.77 5.02
N VAL A 372 11.86 19.96 4.58
CA VAL A 372 11.61 18.82 3.68
C VAL A 372 10.78 17.76 4.40
N TRP A 373 11.13 17.38 5.63
CA TRP A 373 10.39 16.40 6.41
C TRP A 373 8.95 16.84 6.68
N VAL A 374 8.75 18.11 7.09
CA VAL A 374 7.41 18.69 7.30
C VAL A 374 6.62 18.70 5.99
N GLY A 375 7.23 19.17 4.89
CA GLY A 375 6.58 19.22 3.59
C GLY A 375 6.20 17.84 3.07
N ARG A 376 7.11 16.87 3.12
CA ARG A 376 6.86 15.48 2.73
C ARG A 376 5.74 14.83 3.56
N THR A 377 5.80 14.96 4.88
CA THR A 377 4.79 14.40 5.79
C THR A 377 3.40 14.97 5.52
N LEU A 378 3.30 16.28 5.28
CA LEU A 378 2.05 16.95 4.91
C LEU A 378 1.56 16.53 3.52
N ALA A 379 2.46 16.36 2.54
CA ALA A 379 2.11 15.86 1.21
C ALA A 379 1.54 14.43 1.28
N GLU A 380 2.16 13.54 2.05
CA GLU A 380 1.67 12.19 2.30
C GLU A 380 0.30 12.19 3.00
N ALA A 381 0.04 13.19 3.86
CA ALA A 381 -1.26 13.44 4.48
C ALA A 381 -2.24 14.19 3.58
N ARG A 382 -1.92 14.39 2.30
CA ARG A 382 -2.73 15.12 1.30
C ARG A 382 -3.03 16.59 1.69
N GLN A 383 -2.21 17.20 2.55
CA GLN A 383 -2.27 18.61 2.89
C GLN A 383 -1.47 19.45 1.87
N TYR A 384 -1.81 19.35 0.59
CA TYR A 384 -0.99 19.82 -0.53
C TYR A 384 -0.61 21.30 -0.46
N ASP A 385 -1.54 22.19 -0.11
CA ASP A 385 -1.27 23.63 -0.01
C ASP A 385 -0.27 23.97 1.11
N LEU A 386 -0.38 23.29 2.25
CA LEU A 386 0.56 23.46 3.36
C LEU A 386 1.93 22.89 2.97
N ALA A 387 1.95 21.69 2.40
CA ALA A 387 3.17 21.02 1.93
C ALA A 387 3.93 21.88 0.91
N ASP A 388 3.20 22.47 -0.06
CA ASP A 388 3.76 23.34 -1.10
C ASP A 388 4.53 24.53 -0.47
N GLY A 389 3.96 25.17 0.55
CA GLY A 389 4.60 26.27 1.26
C GLY A 389 5.92 25.89 1.94
N TYR A 390 5.97 24.74 2.62
CA TYR A 390 7.20 24.27 3.27
C TYR A 390 8.26 23.80 2.27
N LEU A 391 7.86 23.09 1.20
CA LEU A 391 8.79 22.64 0.17
C LEU A 391 9.37 23.81 -0.63
N LEU A 392 8.60 24.87 -0.90
CA LEU A 392 9.13 26.11 -1.50
C LEU A 392 10.17 26.77 -0.58
N ARG A 393 9.91 26.89 0.72
CA ARG A 393 10.89 27.39 1.70
C ARG A 393 12.18 26.54 1.70
N ALA A 394 12.06 25.22 1.56
CA ALA A 394 13.21 24.31 1.45
C ALA A 394 14.00 24.54 0.15
N ILE A 395 13.32 24.73 -0.98
CA ILE A 395 13.94 25.07 -2.27
C ILE A 395 14.68 26.39 -2.21
N GLU A 396 14.07 27.42 -1.59
CA GLU A 396 14.71 28.72 -1.41
C GLU A 396 16.00 28.64 -0.57
N ARG A 397 15.99 27.79 0.47
CA ARG A 397 17.16 27.58 1.35
C ARG A 397 18.27 26.77 0.68
N ALA A 398 17.92 25.74 -0.10
CA ALA A 398 18.87 24.87 -0.79
C ALA A 398 18.50 24.69 -2.27
N PRO A 399 18.71 25.72 -3.11
CA PRO A 399 18.27 25.72 -4.51
C PRO A 399 18.95 24.66 -5.39
N ASN A 400 20.13 24.18 -4.97
CA ASN A 400 20.92 23.18 -5.69
C ASN A 400 20.68 21.74 -5.18
N TRP A 401 19.86 21.55 -4.17
CA TRP A 401 19.49 20.22 -3.70
C TRP A 401 18.25 19.72 -4.45
N SER A 402 18.36 18.57 -5.13
CA SER A 402 17.28 18.01 -5.95
C SER A 402 16.07 17.54 -5.14
N MET A 403 16.28 17.06 -3.89
CA MET A 403 15.26 16.43 -3.06
C MET A 403 14.03 17.31 -2.80
N PRO A 404 14.13 18.59 -2.37
CA PRO A 404 12.95 19.41 -2.15
C PRO A 404 12.11 19.61 -3.43
N ARG A 405 12.76 19.76 -4.59
CA ARG A 405 12.09 19.86 -5.89
C ARG A 405 11.42 18.56 -6.29
N LEU A 406 12.08 17.43 -6.07
CA LEU A 406 11.51 16.11 -6.30
C LEU A 406 10.23 15.92 -5.45
N GLU A 407 10.32 16.10 -4.14
CA GLU A 407 9.16 15.92 -3.24
C GLU A 407 8.02 16.89 -3.59
N ARG A 408 8.34 18.14 -3.98
CA ARG A 408 7.36 19.10 -4.49
C ARG A 408 6.75 18.62 -5.82
N GLY A 409 7.56 18.16 -6.76
CA GLY A 409 7.10 17.62 -8.04
C GLY A 409 6.16 16.43 -7.87
N LEU A 410 6.50 15.46 -7.02
CA LEU A 410 5.66 14.31 -6.69
C LEU A 410 4.35 14.73 -6.02
N MET A 411 4.40 15.66 -5.07
CA MET A 411 3.22 16.22 -4.42
C MET A 411 2.30 16.92 -5.44
N LEU A 412 2.84 17.71 -6.37
CA LEU A 412 2.08 18.40 -7.39
C LEU A 412 1.41 17.42 -8.37
N VAL A 413 2.07 16.30 -8.70
CA VAL A 413 1.45 15.20 -9.45
C VAL A 413 0.23 14.69 -8.68
N GLN A 414 0.35 14.39 -7.40
CA GLN A 414 -0.77 13.93 -6.57
C GLN A 414 -1.92 14.96 -6.48
N ALA A 415 -1.58 16.24 -6.48
CA ALA A 415 -2.54 17.35 -6.46
C ALA A 415 -3.18 17.65 -7.84
N GLY A 416 -2.82 16.95 -8.91
CA GLY A 416 -3.32 17.21 -10.27
C GLY A 416 -2.79 18.50 -10.91
N ARG A 417 -1.69 19.05 -10.39
CA ARG A 417 -1.05 20.28 -10.87
C ARG A 417 0.09 19.94 -11.85
N ASP A 418 -0.22 19.23 -12.94
CA ASP A 418 0.76 18.58 -13.82
C ASP A 418 1.74 19.54 -14.47
N ARG A 419 1.32 20.78 -14.82
CA ARG A 419 2.21 21.79 -15.40
C ARG A 419 3.30 22.21 -14.42
N ASP A 420 2.92 22.48 -13.17
CA ASP A 420 3.85 22.88 -12.11
C ASP A 420 4.74 21.68 -11.74
N ALA A 421 4.16 20.48 -11.66
CA ALA A 421 4.88 19.23 -11.42
C ALA A 421 5.98 19.00 -12.47
N ARG A 422 5.64 19.15 -13.75
CA ARG A 422 6.60 19.02 -14.84
C ARG A 422 7.78 19.97 -14.66
N SER A 423 7.53 21.25 -14.36
CA SER A 423 8.57 22.24 -14.16
C SER A 423 9.53 21.88 -13.01
N GLU A 424 9.00 21.40 -11.88
CA GLU A 424 9.82 21.00 -10.74
C GLU A 424 10.60 19.72 -11.00
N LEU A 425 10.00 18.73 -11.66
CA LEU A 425 10.67 17.48 -12.02
C LEU A 425 11.78 17.68 -13.04
N GLU A 426 11.59 18.57 -14.03
CA GLU A 426 12.64 18.96 -14.97
C GLU A 426 13.83 19.61 -14.24
N GLN A 427 13.57 20.48 -13.26
CA GLN A 427 14.62 21.12 -12.46
C GLN A 427 15.29 20.12 -11.49
N ALA A 428 14.54 19.19 -10.90
CA ALA A 428 15.10 18.14 -10.06
C ALA A 428 16.07 17.24 -10.86
N LEU A 429 15.68 16.83 -12.06
CA LEU A 429 16.51 16.03 -12.97
C LEU A 429 17.71 16.80 -13.55
N ALA A 430 17.62 18.12 -13.65
CA ALA A 430 18.77 18.94 -14.02
C ALA A 430 19.85 18.90 -12.93
N LEU A 431 19.47 18.69 -11.65
CA LEU A 431 20.40 18.59 -10.52
C LEU A 431 20.85 17.13 -10.27
N ASP A 432 19.94 16.17 -10.34
CA ASP A 432 20.27 14.71 -10.29
C ASP A 432 19.47 13.94 -11.36
N PRO A 433 20.09 13.66 -12.52
CA PRO A 433 19.42 12.99 -13.63
C PRO A 433 19.15 11.48 -13.40
N PHE A 434 19.61 10.90 -12.29
CA PHE A 434 19.51 9.47 -12.00
C PHE A 434 18.39 9.10 -11.01
N ASP A 435 17.63 10.08 -10.50
CA ASP A 435 16.49 9.80 -9.64
C ASP A 435 15.36 9.13 -10.43
N ILE A 436 15.04 7.89 -10.05
CA ILE A 436 14.07 7.04 -10.77
C ILE A 436 12.65 7.58 -10.65
N ARG A 437 12.25 8.10 -9.48
CA ARG A 437 10.90 8.65 -9.27
C ARG A 437 10.69 9.91 -10.11
N ALA A 438 11.71 10.78 -10.14
CA ALA A 438 11.65 12.00 -10.97
C ALA A 438 11.54 11.65 -12.45
N GLN A 439 12.32 10.67 -12.95
CA GLN A 439 12.26 10.23 -14.34
C GLN A 439 10.89 9.67 -14.71
N ASN A 440 10.36 8.76 -13.89
CA ASN A 440 9.06 8.12 -14.13
C ASN A 440 7.93 9.16 -14.08
N SER A 441 7.92 10.03 -13.08
CA SER A 441 6.87 11.05 -12.92
C SER A 441 6.94 12.11 -14.02
N LEU A 442 8.13 12.50 -14.48
CA LEU A 442 8.26 13.42 -15.62
C LEU A 442 7.75 12.79 -16.92
N LYS A 443 8.03 11.52 -17.17
CA LYS A 443 7.45 10.78 -18.30
C LYS A 443 5.93 10.77 -18.23
N LEU A 444 5.38 10.47 -17.05
CA LEU A 444 3.94 10.45 -16.83
C LEU A 444 3.29 11.81 -17.13
N VAL A 445 3.74 12.90 -16.51
CA VAL A 445 3.11 14.22 -16.73
C VAL A 445 3.30 14.72 -18.17
N THR A 446 4.33 14.25 -18.85
CA THR A 446 4.53 14.51 -20.28
C THR A 446 3.50 13.76 -21.13
N GLU A 447 3.21 12.52 -20.80
CA GLU A 447 2.18 11.69 -21.44
C GLU A 447 0.78 12.25 -21.16
N LEU A 448 0.46 12.61 -19.92
CA LEU A 448 -0.83 13.21 -19.54
C LEU A 448 -1.12 14.52 -20.28
N ALA A 449 -0.09 15.26 -20.69
CA ALA A 449 -0.24 16.46 -21.50
C ALA A 449 -0.76 16.20 -22.93
N THR A 450 -0.75 14.94 -23.39
CA THR A 450 -1.27 14.51 -24.70
C THR A 450 -2.70 13.98 -24.63
N TYR A 451 -3.27 13.86 -23.43
CA TYR A 451 -4.59 13.28 -23.22
C TYR A 451 -5.69 14.22 -23.72
N GLU A 452 -6.70 13.63 -24.34
CA GLU A 452 -7.96 14.30 -24.63
C GLU A 452 -8.74 14.53 -23.33
N THR A 453 -9.61 15.54 -23.34
CA THR A 453 -10.33 15.98 -22.15
C THR A 453 -11.81 16.18 -22.42
N ILE A 454 -12.66 15.61 -21.55
CA ILE A 454 -14.10 15.89 -21.52
C ILE A 454 -14.40 16.59 -20.21
N GLU A 455 -14.97 17.80 -20.28
CA GLU A 455 -15.38 18.57 -19.10
C GLU A 455 -16.88 18.47 -18.89
N THR A 456 -17.28 18.24 -17.64
CA THR A 456 -18.67 18.31 -17.20
C THR A 456 -18.83 19.35 -16.10
N GLU A 457 -19.97 19.40 -15.40
CA GLU A 457 -20.18 20.34 -14.30
C GLU A 457 -19.20 20.12 -13.15
N HIS A 458 -19.02 18.83 -12.73
CA HIS A 458 -18.24 18.46 -11.54
C HIS A 458 -16.95 17.68 -11.85
N PHE A 459 -16.72 17.29 -13.12
CA PHE A 459 -15.60 16.43 -13.49
C PHE A 459 -14.82 16.93 -14.71
N VAL A 460 -13.56 16.46 -14.76
CA VAL A 460 -12.67 16.54 -15.92
C VAL A 460 -12.18 15.13 -16.22
N VAL A 461 -12.69 14.49 -17.26
CA VAL A 461 -12.26 13.14 -17.68
C VAL A 461 -11.13 13.27 -18.69
N ARG A 462 -9.97 12.69 -18.40
CA ARG A 462 -8.78 12.65 -19.23
C ARG A 462 -8.52 11.23 -19.72
N TYR A 463 -8.25 11.05 -20.99
CA TYR A 463 -7.99 9.74 -21.58
C TYR A 463 -7.04 9.85 -22.77
N LEU A 464 -6.30 8.77 -23.02
CA LEU A 464 -5.49 8.66 -24.22
C LEU A 464 -6.38 8.41 -25.44
N ASP A 465 -6.20 9.20 -26.54
CA ASP A 465 -6.93 8.96 -27.77
C ASP A 465 -6.69 7.53 -28.30
N GLY A 466 -7.78 6.91 -28.76
CA GLY A 466 -7.77 5.53 -29.21
C GLY A 466 -9.01 4.78 -28.74
N ILE A 467 -8.84 3.54 -28.22
CA ILE A 467 -9.95 2.72 -27.80
C ILE A 467 -10.71 3.30 -26.60
N ASP A 468 -10.01 4.04 -25.73
CA ASP A 468 -10.61 4.67 -24.55
C ASP A 468 -11.58 5.80 -24.91
N ALA A 469 -11.52 6.34 -26.10
CA ALA A 469 -12.51 7.27 -26.64
C ALA A 469 -13.91 6.65 -26.77
N ALA A 470 -14.01 5.31 -26.79
CA ALA A 470 -15.30 4.61 -26.75
C ALA A 470 -15.94 4.60 -25.35
N LEU A 471 -15.15 4.78 -24.29
CA LEU A 471 -15.58 4.71 -22.88
C LEU A 471 -15.73 6.09 -22.23
N ALA A 472 -14.81 7.00 -22.49
CA ALA A 472 -14.72 8.28 -21.78
C ALA A 472 -16.02 9.14 -21.82
N PRO A 473 -16.79 9.22 -22.94
CA PRO A 473 -18.07 9.91 -22.93
C PRO A 473 -19.14 9.29 -22.02
N GLU A 474 -19.12 7.96 -21.84
CA GLU A 474 -20.03 7.27 -20.91
C GLU A 474 -19.64 7.52 -19.47
N MET A 475 -18.33 7.56 -19.20
CA MET A 475 -17.85 7.93 -17.87
C MET A 475 -18.33 9.31 -17.47
N ALA A 476 -18.21 10.28 -18.35
CA ALA A 476 -18.64 11.65 -18.09
C ALA A 476 -20.11 11.74 -17.66
N VAL A 477 -20.99 11.00 -18.32
CA VAL A 477 -22.42 10.95 -17.97
C VAL A 477 -22.67 10.22 -16.64
N ALA A 478 -22.01 9.08 -16.43
CA ALA A 478 -22.20 8.28 -15.23
C ALA A 478 -21.67 8.99 -13.96
N LEU A 479 -20.59 9.75 -14.09
CA LEU A 479 -19.96 10.48 -12.99
C LEU A 479 -20.89 11.55 -12.39
N GLU A 480 -21.67 12.26 -13.21
CA GLU A 480 -22.63 13.25 -12.72
C GLU A 480 -23.73 12.58 -11.85
N ALA A 481 -24.23 11.41 -12.26
CA ALA A 481 -25.17 10.64 -11.46
C ALA A 481 -24.55 10.10 -10.16
N MET A 482 -23.23 9.76 -10.17
CA MET A 482 -22.50 9.39 -8.96
C MET A 482 -22.32 10.58 -8.02
N HIS A 483 -22.09 11.78 -8.57
CA HIS A 483 -22.00 13.02 -7.80
C HIS A 483 -23.28 13.24 -7.01
N ASP A 484 -24.43 13.23 -7.69
CA ASP A 484 -25.74 13.42 -7.06
C ASP A 484 -25.97 12.45 -5.89
N ARG A 485 -25.53 11.19 -6.02
CA ARG A 485 -25.67 10.18 -4.98
C ARG A 485 -24.68 10.37 -3.82
N VAL A 486 -23.39 10.50 -4.13
CA VAL A 486 -22.34 10.55 -3.10
C VAL A 486 -22.39 11.86 -2.32
N CYS A 487 -22.70 12.98 -2.98
CA CYS A 487 -22.81 14.28 -2.34
C CYS A 487 -24.14 14.51 -1.61
N SER A 488 -25.10 13.57 -1.70
CA SER A 488 -26.39 13.67 -1.04
C SER A 488 -26.34 13.48 0.48
N ASP A 489 -27.47 13.77 1.14
CA ASP A 489 -27.72 13.51 2.56
C ASP A 489 -28.30 12.12 2.87
N LEU A 490 -28.42 11.26 1.85
CA LEU A 490 -28.89 9.88 1.98
C LEU A 490 -27.95 9.02 2.84
N PRO A 491 -28.41 7.87 3.36
CA PRO A 491 -27.53 6.93 4.07
C PRO A 491 -26.31 6.54 3.21
N GLY A 492 -25.11 6.74 3.78
CA GLY A 492 -23.83 6.57 3.06
C GLY A 492 -23.36 7.80 2.29
N GLY A 493 -24.27 8.70 1.88
CA GLY A 493 -23.92 9.97 1.25
C GLY A 493 -23.14 10.87 2.21
N VAL A 494 -22.25 11.69 1.64
CA VAL A 494 -21.28 12.48 2.41
C VAL A 494 -21.86 13.85 2.80
N ASP A 495 -22.95 14.29 2.15
CA ASP A 495 -23.57 15.62 2.34
C ASP A 495 -22.51 16.75 2.24
N PHE A 496 -21.73 16.72 1.18
CA PHE A 496 -20.68 17.67 0.92
C PHE A 496 -20.34 17.71 -0.58
N GLU A 497 -20.06 18.88 -1.10
CA GLU A 497 -19.67 19.08 -2.50
C GLU A 497 -18.23 19.58 -2.59
N PRO A 498 -17.33 18.91 -3.33
CA PRO A 498 -15.98 19.38 -3.56
C PRO A 498 -15.95 20.76 -4.25
N ALA A 499 -15.11 21.67 -3.75
CA ALA A 499 -15.04 23.04 -4.26
C ALA A 499 -14.48 23.16 -5.70
N THR A 500 -13.85 22.12 -6.19
CA THR A 500 -13.23 22.06 -7.53
C THR A 500 -13.64 20.78 -8.23
N ARG A 501 -13.67 20.82 -9.58
CA ARG A 501 -13.91 19.64 -10.39
C ARG A 501 -12.90 18.53 -10.04
N THR A 502 -13.42 17.30 -9.94
CA THR A 502 -12.57 16.11 -9.76
C THR A 502 -12.00 15.67 -11.11
N ILE A 503 -10.71 15.43 -11.17
CA ILE A 503 -10.04 14.93 -12.35
C ILE A 503 -10.09 13.40 -12.35
N ILE A 504 -10.60 12.81 -13.42
CA ILE A 504 -10.59 11.36 -13.66
C ILE A 504 -9.56 11.09 -14.75
N GLU A 505 -8.57 10.26 -14.46
CA GLU A 505 -7.54 9.88 -15.41
C GLU A 505 -7.65 8.40 -15.76
N LEU A 506 -8.06 8.10 -16.98
CA LEU A 506 -8.15 6.76 -17.52
C LEU A 506 -6.76 6.31 -18.00
N MET A 507 -6.12 5.42 -17.24
CA MET A 507 -4.77 4.97 -17.51
C MET A 507 -4.75 3.83 -18.52
N PRO A 508 -3.90 3.87 -19.55
CA PRO A 508 -3.91 2.90 -20.65
C PRO A 508 -3.25 1.58 -20.29
N ASN A 509 -2.69 1.46 -19.12
CA ASN A 509 -2.10 0.22 -18.57
C ASN A 509 -1.74 0.38 -17.09
N HIS A 510 -1.41 -0.74 -16.46
CA HIS A 510 -1.05 -0.80 -15.04
C HIS A 510 0.24 -0.05 -14.69
N GLU A 511 1.24 -0.04 -15.56
CA GLU A 511 2.52 0.64 -15.31
C GLU A 511 2.31 2.16 -15.13
N TRP A 512 1.58 2.81 -16.06
CA TRP A 512 1.26 4.22 -15.95
C TRP A 512 0.40 4.55 -14.73
N PHE A 513 -0.57 3.68 -14.44
CA PHE A 513 -1.37 3.81 -13.23
C PHE A 513 -0.49 3.75 -11.97
N ALA A 514 0.41 2.77 -11.88
CA ALA A 514 1.31 2.60 -10.73
C ALA A 514 2.26 3.80 -10.56
N VAL A 515 2.83 4.31 -11.65
CA VAL A 515 3.66 5.54 -11.63
C VAL A 515 2.84 6.74 -11.16
N ARG A 516 1.56 6.85 -11.59
CA ARG A 516 0.66 7.95 -11.17
C ARG A 516 0.43 7.98 -9.67
N ILE A 517 0.32 6.83 -9.04
CA ILE A 517 0.03 6.71 -7.61
C ILE A 517 1.31 6.71 -6.76
N GLY A 518 2.36 6.02 -7.16
CA GLY A 518 3.55 5.78 -6.33
C GLY A 518 4.87 6.32 -6.89
N GLY A 519 4.88 6.86 -8.12
CA GLY A 519 6.12 7.22 -8.83
C GLY A 519 6.94 6.01 -9.29
N MET A 520 6.45 4.78 -9.05
CA MET A 520 7.11 3.51 -9.37
C MET A 520 6.15 2.60 -10.16
N PRO A 521 6.65 1.73 -11.06
CA PRO A 521 5.84 0.99 -12.03
C PRO A 521 5.09 -0.23 -11.48
N SER A 522 4.95 -0.38 -10.17
CA SER A 522 4.28 -1.54 -9.55
C SER A 522 3.50 -1.15 -8.29
N ILE A 523 2.21 -1.54 -8.25
CA ILE A 523 1.30 -1.35 -7.13
C ILE A 523 0.21 -2.45 -7.19
N HIS A 524 -0.52 -2.71 -6.09
CA HIS A 524 -1.52 -3.80 -6.00
C HIS A 524 -2.97 -3.31 -6.04
N THR A 525 -3.28 -2.26 -6.77
CA THR A 525 -4.65 -1.76 -6.96
C THR A 525 -4.85 -1.32 -8.41
N MET A 526 -6.11 -1.17 -8.85
CA MET A 526 -6.48 -0.76 -10.21
C MET A 526 -7.07 0.65 -10.28
N ALA A 527 -7.44 1.23 -9.15
CA ALA A 527 -7.92 2.59 -9.05
C ALA A 527 -7.47 3.20 -7.72
N ALA A 528 -7.33 4.50 -7.65
CA ALA A 528 -7.02 5.21 -6.41
C ALA A 528 -7.38 6.70 -6.51
N SER A 529 -7.94 7.23 -5.41
CA SER A 529 -8.15 8.66 -5.22
C SER A 529 -7.01 9.30 -4.45
N THR A 530 -6.45 10.39 -4.98
CA THR A 530 -5.49 11.24 -4.28
C THR A 530 -6.14 12.46 -3.63
N GLY A 531 -7.46 12.56 -3.70
CA GLY A 531 -8.27 13.71 -3.32
C GLY A 531 -8.82 14.39 -4.59
N PRO A 532 -8.13 15.35 -5.20
CA PRO A 532 -8.63 16.04 -6.39
C PRO A 532 -8.55 15.19 -7.68
N VAL A 533 -7.81 14.10 -7.68
CA VAL A 533 -7.62 13.23 -8.84
C VAL A 533 -7.95 11.78 -8.49
N ILE A 534 -8.68 11.13 -9.39
CA ILE A 534 -8.89 9.68 -9.39
C ILE A 534 -8.19 9.12 -10.63
N ALA A 535 -7.19 8.28 -10.44
CA ALA A 535 -6.62 7.47 -11.51
C ALA A 535 -7.29 6.09 -11.51
N ILE A 536 -7.64 5.61 -12.69
CA ILE A 536 -8.23 4.29 -12.87
C ILE A 536 -7.62 3.61 -14.08
N GLU A 537 -7.31 2.33 -13.96
CA GLU A 537 -6.84 1.49 -15.07
C GLU A 537 -7.98 1.29 -16.08
N SER A 538 -7.67 1.33 -17.37
CA SER A 538 -8.67 1.04 -18.41
C SER A 538 -9.13 -0.42 -18.30
N PRO A 539 -10.44 -0.71 -18.32
CA PRO A 539 -10.98 -2.07 -18.17
C PRO A 539 -10.82 -2.91 -19.44
N GLN A 540 -9.59 -3.06 -19.90
CA GLN A 540 -9.20 -3.81 -21.10
C GLN A 540 -8.65 -5.20 -20.74
N GLU A 541 -8.72 -6.12 -21.71
CA GLU A 541 -8.07 -7.43 -21.61
C GLU A 541 -6.62 -7.35 -22.08
N GLY A 542 -5.75 -8.13 -21.45
CA GLY A 542 -4.38 -8.32 -21.92
C GLY A 542 -3.32 -8.27 -20.84
N PRO A 543 -2.06 -8.57 -21.16
CA PRO A 543 -0.98 -8.71 -20.19
C PRO A 543 -0.51 -7.39 -19.57
N LYS A 544 -0.99 -6.25 -20.07
CA LYS A 544 -0.67 -4.90 -19.56
C LYS A 544 -1.62 -4.45 -18.46
N PHE A 545 -2.65 -5.22 -18.15
CA PHE A 545 -3.70 -4.88 -17.20
C PHE A 545 -3.72 -5.88 -16.05
N THR A 546 -4.06 -5.39 -14.85
CA THR A 546 -4.00 -6.20 -13.63
C THR A 546 -5.17 -7.18 -13.54
N VAL A 547 -6.37 -6.73 -13.89
CA VAL A 547 -7.64 -7.46 -13.64
C VAL A 547 -8.35 -7.83 -14.94
N GLY A 548 -8.17 -7.06 -16.02
CA GLY A 548 -8.97 -7.18 -17.23
C GLY A 548 -10.31 -6.42 -17.10
N PRO A 549 -11.40 -6.88 -17.75
CA PRO A 549 -12.71 -6.24 -17.64
C PRO A 549 -13.23 -6.24 -16.20
N PHE A 550 -13.80 -5.12 -15.76
CA PHE A 550 -14.42 -4.95 -14.46
C PHE A 550 -15.51 -3.88 -14.49
N ASP A 551 -16.40 -3.89 -13.52
CA ASP A 551 -17.46 -2.87 -13.35
C ASP A 551 -16.85 -1.52 -12.93
N TRP A 552 -16.38 -0.77 -13.92
CA TRP A 552 -15.73 0.53 -13.71
C TRP A 552 -16.66 1.55 -13.02
N LYS A 553 -17.97 1.43 -13.16
CA LYS A 553 -18.93 2.34 -12.48
C LYS A 553 -18.87 2.13 -10.98
N ARG A 554 -18.90 0.88 -10.54
CA ARG A 554 -18.82 0.53 -9.12
C ARG A 554 -17.47 0.98 -8.52
N VAL A 555 -16.36 0.74 -9.25
CA VAL A 555 -15.03 1.17 -8.83
C VAL A 555 -14.92 2.70 -8.75
N LEU A 556 -15.40 3.44 -9.76
CA LEU A 556 -15.36 4.90 -9.73
C LEU A 556 -16.25 5.48 -8.61
N GLN A 557 -17.40 4.87 -8.31
CA GLN A 557 -18.24 5.32 -7.20
C GLN A 557 -17.53 5.13 -5.85
N HIS A 558 -16.80 4.04 -5.68
CA HIS A 558 -15.91 3.83 -4.54
C HIS A 558 -14.85 4.93 -4.43
N GLU A 559 -14.09 5.17 -5.50
CA GLU A 559 -13.02 6.18 -5.52
C GLU A 559 -13.54 7.61 -5.37
N TYR A 560 -14.70 7.92 -5.98
CA TYR A 560 -15.29 9.24 -5.83
C TYR A 560 -15.81 9.48 -4.40
N THR A 561 -16.27 8.43 -3.72
CA THR A 561 -16.60 8.53 -2.28
C THR A 561 -15.38 8.93 -1.46
N HIS A 562 -14.19 8.41 -1.76
CA HIS A 562 -12.95 8.90 -1.14
C HIS A 562 -12.71 10.37 -1.40
N THR A 563 -12.85 10.83 -2.66
CA THR A 563 -12.68 12.25 -3.02
C THR A 563 -13.56 13.15 -2.17
N VAL A 564 -14.85 12.84 -2.02
CA VAL A 564 -15.79 13.65 -1.25
C VAL A 564 -15.51 13.58 0.25
N ASN A 565 -15.19 12.39 0.79
CA ASN A 565 -14.77 12.22 2.18
C ASN A 565 -13.52 13.06 2.51
N LEU A 566 -12.51 13.01 1.64
CA LEU A 566 -11.27 13.76 1.79
C LEU A 566 -11.54 15.27 1.74
N ALA A 567 -12.39 15.71 0.82
CA ALA A 567 -12.77 17.13 0.71
C ALA A 567 -13.53 17.62 1.96
N ARG A 568 -14.56 16.91 2.45
CA ARG A 568 -15.31 17.24 3.67
C ARG A 568 -14.40 17.33 4.90
N THR A 569 -13.50 16.37 5.04
CA THR A 569 -12.63 16.25 6.20
C THR A 569 -11.33 17.06 6.09
N ARG A 570 -11.13 17.84 5.03
CA ARG A 570 -9.86 18.50 4.72
C ARG A 570 -8.68 17.52 4.74
N ASN A 571 -8.89 16.35 4.16
CA ASN A 571 -7.96 15.22 4.09
C ASN A 571 -7.55 14.63 5.46
N ARG A 572 -8.40 14.75 6.49
CA ARG A 572 -8.15 14.27 7.86
C ARG A 572 -9.03 13.10 8.27
N VAL A 573 -9.73 12.48 7.31
CA VAL A 573 -10.60 11.34 7.58
C VAL A 573 -9.82 10.15 8.17
N ILE A 574 -10.45 9.44 9.09
CA ILE A 574 -9.93 8.17 9.62
C ILE A 574 -9.86 7.17 8.48
N HIS A 575 -8.74 6.50 8.30
CA HIS A 575 -8.48 5.67 7.12
C HIS A 575 -9.52 4.54 6.95
N TRP A 576 -9.74 3.72 7.98
CA TRP A 576 -10.73 2.64 7.87
C TRP A 576 -12.15 3.17 7.57
N MET A 577 -12.47 4.37 8.01
CA MET A 577 -13.78 4.96 7.87
C MET A 577 -14.06 5.46 6.44
N THR A 578 -13.05 6.01 5.76
CA THR A 578 -13.20 6.38 4.35
C THR A 578 -13.35 5.14 3.48
N GLU A 579 -12.60 4.06 3.77
CA GLU A 579 -12.74 2.78 3.08
C GLU A 579 -14.11 2.15 3.32
N ALA A 580 -14.56 2.15 4.57
CA ALA A 580 -15.87 1.65 4.95
C ALA A 580 -17.01 2.37 4.25
N ASN A 581 -16.96 3.71 4.19
CA ASN A 581 -17.96 4.50 3.48
C ASN A 581 -17.91 4.27 1.96
N ALA A 582 -16.72 4.11 1.40
CA ALA A 582 -16.58 3.83 -0.02
C ALA A 582 -17.20 2.48 -0.40
N VAL A 583 -16.93 1.41 0.36
CA VAL A 583 -17.58 0.09 0.18
C VAL A 583 -19.09 0.18 0.41
N PHE A 584 -19.56 0.92 1.40
CA PHE A 584 -20.99 1.10 1.66
C PHE A 584 -21.69 1.79 0.47
N ASN A 585 -21.03 2.75 -0.17
CA ASN A 585 -21.55 3.46 -1.34
C ASN A 585 -21.49 2.67 -2.65
N GLU A 586 -20.78 1.56 -2.72
CA GLU A 586 -20.80 0.69 -3.89
C GLU A 586 -22.21 0.14 -4.19
N ASP A 587 -23.11 0.15 -3.18
CA ASP A 587 -24.52 -0.26 -3.26
C ASP A 587 -24.69 -1.67 -3.83
N ALA A 588 -23.80 -2.56 -3.47
CA ALA A 588 -23.81 -3.95 -3.90
C ALA A 588 -23.95 -4.89 -2.70
N PRO A 589 -24.80 -5.93 -2.83
CA PRO A 589 -24.95 -6.91 -1.77
C PRO A 589 -23.65 -7.72 -1.61
N ARG A 590 -23.31 -8.03 -0.35
CA ARG A 590 -22.17 -8.89 -0.07
C ARG A 590 -22.36 -10.28 -0.67
N ASP A 591 -21.33 -10.81 -1.28
CA ASP A 591 -21.29 -12.17 -1.81
C ASP A 591 -21.00 -13.21 -0.71
N MET A 592 -21.15 -14.48 -1.04
CA MET A 592 -20.92 -15.58 -0.10
C MET A 592 -19.46 -15.64 0.38
N ARG A 593 -18.49 -15.30 -0.46
CA ARG A 593 -17.07 -15.25 -0.09
C ARG A 593 -16.83 -14.23 1.02
N THR A 594 -17.37 -13.03 0.87
CA THR A 594 -17.31 -11.96 1.88
C THR A 594 -17.93 -12.39 3.20
N TRP A 595 -19.15 -12.96 3.16
CA TRP A 595 -19.82 -13.43 4.36
C TRP A 595 -19.05 -14.56 5.06
N THR A 596 -18.48 -15.49 4.30
CA THR A 596 -17.65 -16.58 4.83
C THR A 596 -16.39 -16.03 5.49
N LEU A 597 -15.74 -15.02 4.88
CA LEU A 597 -14.57 -14.35 5.45
C LEU A 597 -14.89 -13.71 6.81
N LEU A 598 -16.00 -12.97 6.89
CA LEU A 598 -16.47 -12.33 8.14
C LEU A 598 -16.84 -13.38 9.20
N ALA A 599 -17.54 -14.44 8.81
CA ALA A 599 -17.91 -15.54 9.72
C ALA A 599 -16.66 -16.24 10.30
N ASN A 600 -15.68 -16.53 9.45
CA ASN A 600 -14.44 -17.15 9.88
C ASN A 600 -13.65 -16.24 10.84
N ALA A 601 -13.56 -14.95 10.54
CA ALA A 601 -12.91 -13.98 11.42
C ALA A 601 -13.65 -13.89 12.77
N TYR A 602 -14.98 -13.84 12.76
CA TYR A 602 -15.78 -13.81 13.97
C TYR A 602 -15.58 -15.07 14.85
N GLN A 603 -15.64 -16.26 14.24
CA GLN A 603 -15.54 -17.55 14.96
C GLN A 603 -14.16 -17.78 15.58
N ASN A 604 -13.09 -17.27 14.94
CA ASN A 604 -11.71 -17.44 15.38
C ASN A 604 -11.19 -16.25 16.20
N ASP A 605 -12.06 -15.34 16.65
CA ASP A 605 -11.71 -14.08 17.34
C ASP A 605 -10.65 -13.26 16.57
N GLY A 606 -10.72 -13.31 15.23
CA GLY A 606 -9.79 -12.67 14.31
C GLY A 606 -10.34 -11.37 13.71
N LEU A 607 -11.38 -10.77 14.30
CA LEU A 607 -11.82 -9.43 13.92
C LEU A 607 -10.82 -8.39 14.44
N PHE A 608 -10.43 -7.46 13.59
CA PHE A 608 -9.52 -6.37 13.93
C PHE A 608 -10.11 -5.41 14.94
N ASP A 609 -9.26 -4.83 15.78
CA ASP A 609 -9.59 -3.62 16.51
C ASP A 609 -9.49 -2.37 15.59
N LEU A 610 -9.87 -1.18 16.13
CA LEU A 610 -9.90 0.06 15.33
C LEU A 610 -8.51 0.61 14.97
N GLN A 611 -7.44 0.10 15.56
CA GLN A 611 -6.06 0.46 15.22
C GLN A 611 -5.47 -0.58 14.23
N GLU A 612 -5.64 -1.87 14.52
CA GLU A 612 -5.17 -2.97 13.66
C GLU A 612 -5.74 -2.89 12.24
N ILE A 613 -7.04 -2.55 12.12
CA ILE A 613 -7.71 -2.45 10.82
C ILE A 613 -7.02 -1.46 9.87
N ASN A 614 -6.49 -0.33 10.38
CA ASN A 614 -5.80 0.65 9.55
C ASN A 614 -4.48 0.08 8.96
N THR A 615 -3.80 -0.76 9.74
CA THR A 615 -2.56 -1.43 9.29
C THR A 615 -2.87 -2.51 8.26
N ALA A 616 -3.94 -3.27 8.43
CA ALA A 616 -4.33 -4.36 7.54
C ALA A 616 -4.64 -3.90 6.10
N PHE A 617 -5.07 -2.66 5.88
CA PHE A 617 -5.24 -2.10 4.52
C PHE A 617 -3.91 -1.95 3.79
N VAL A 618 -2.89 -1.46 4.48
CA VAL A 618 -1.59 -1.12 3.89
C VAL A 618 -0.68 -2.34 3.83
N ARG A 619 -0.65 -3.09 4.91
CA ARG A 619 0.23 -4.25 5.09
C ARG A 619 -0.48 -5.41 5.78
N PRO A 620 -1.18 -6.24 5.01
CA PRO A 620 -1.82 -7.44 5.54
C PRO A 620 -0.77 -8.46 6.01
N GLU A 621 -0.97 -9.05 7.17
CA GLU A 621 -0.14 -10.17 7.68
C GLU A 621 -0.46 -11.46 6.93
N LYS A 622 -1.72 -11.65 6.56
CA LYS A 622 -2.23 -12.79 5.79
C LYS A 622 -2.85 -12.29 4.49
N PRO A 623 -2.87 -13.08 3.43
CA PRO A 623 -3.49 -12.70 2.15
C PRO A 623 -4.95 -12.25 2.25
N SER A 624 -5.69 -12.76 3.26
CA SER A 624 -7.10 -12.42 3.52
C SER A 624 -7.32 -11.09 4.26
N ASP A 625 -6.30 -10.56 4.95
CA ASP A 625 -6.48 -9.48 5.93
C ASP A 625 -6.93 -8.17 5.28
N ARG A 626 -6.40 -7.85 4.09
CA ARG A 626 -6.85 -6.66 3.36
C ARG A 626 -8.33 -6.76 3.00
N ALA A 627 -8.77 -7.89 2.47
CA ALA A 627 -10.17 -8.13 2.16
C ALA A 627 -11.04 -8.09 3.42
N LEU A 628 -10.55 -8.64 4.54
CA LEU A 628 -11.23 -8.59 5.83
C LEU A 628 -11.35 -7.13 6.32
N ALA A 629 -10.30 -6.32 6.21
CA ALA A 629 -10.34 -4.92 6.64
C ALA A 629 -11.39 -4.10 5.88
N TYR A 630 -11.48 -4.23 4.55
CA TYR A 630 -12.54 -3.60 3.75
C TYR A 630 -13.93 -4.02 4.21
N ASN A 631 -14.16 -5.32 4.35
CA ASN A 631 -15.48 -5.86 4.62
C ASN A 631 -15.91 -5.69 6.09
N GLN A 632 -14.99 -5.83 7.05
CA GLN A 632 -15.25 -5.51 8.45
C GLN A 632 -15.48 -4.01 8.65
N GLY A 633 -14.70 -3.15 8.00
CA GLY A 633 -14.89 -1.71 8.03
C GLY A 633 -16.29 -1.32 7.57
N ALA A 634 -16.72 -1.80 6.40
CA ALA A 634 -18.06 -1.56 5.89
C ALA A 634 -19.17 -2.17 6.78
N TRP A 635 -18.87 -3.26 7.48
CA TRP A 635 -19.80 -3.88 8.42
C TRP A 635 -19.96 -3.05 9.69
N MET A 636 -18.86 -2.53 10.24
CA MET A 636 -18.90 -1.58 11.36
C MET A 636 -19.57 -0.26 10.98
N PHE A 637 -19.36 0.23 9.76
CA PHE A 637 -20.04 1.42 9.25
C PHE A 637 -21.57 1.23 9.20
N ALA A 638 -22.03 0.09 8.67
CA ALA A 638 -23.44 -0.25 8.66
C ALA A 638 -24.02 -0.31 10.09
N TYR A 639 -23.28 -0.86 11.05
CA TYR A 639 -23.67 -0.89 12.46
C TYR A 639 -23.78 0.53 13.05
N ILE A 640 -22.84 1.43 12.72
CA ILE A 640 -22.91 2.84 13.16
C ILE A 640 -24.18 3.50 12.62
N VAL A 641 -24.46 3.35 11.33
CA VAL A 641 -25.65 3.91 10.67
C VAL A 641 -26.94 3.36 11.29
N GLU A 642 -27.01 2.05 11.56
CA GLU A 642 -28.20 1.43 12.14
C GLU A 642 -28.44 1.86 13.59
N ARG A 643 -27.38 1.94 14.41
CA ARG A 643 -27.51 2.18 15.85
C ARG A 643 -27.62 3.65 16.23
N TRP A 644 -26.88 4.54 15.55
CA TRP A 644 -26.80 5.98 15.89
C TRP A 644 -27.39 6.90 14.82
N GLY A 645 -27.81 6.36 13.69
CA GLY A 645 -28.40 7.12 12.59
C GLY A 645 -27.42 7.44 11.45
N PRO A 646 -27.97 7.73 10.25
CA PRO A 646 -27.16 7.94 9.03
C PRO A 646 -26.31 9.23 9.07
N GLU A 647 -26.59 10.17 9.97
CA GLU A 647 -25.81 11.39 10.17
C GLU A 647 -24.55 11.18 11.01
N MET A 648 -24.44 10.07 11.73
CA MET A 648 -23.34 9.84 12.65
C MET A 648 -21.95 9.71 11.97
N PRO A 649 -21.81 9.01 10.84
CA PRO A 649 -20.55 9.01 10.10
C PRO A 649 -20.09 10.42 9.71
N ARG A 650 -21.03 11.30 9.31
CA ARG A 650 -20.75 12.70 8.96
C ARG A 650 -20.29 13.52 10.16
N THR A 651 -20.86 13.26 11.33
CA THR A 651 -20.44 13.88 12.60
C THR A 651 -18.98 13.52 12.93
N ILE A 652 -18.59 12.27 12.77
CA ILE A 652 -17.20 11.82 12.96
C ILE A 652 -16.26 12.52 11.95
N MET A 653 -16.69 12.65 10.69
CA MET A 653 -15.95 13.37 9.65
C MET A 653 -15.75 14.85 10.02
N ASP A 654 -16.77 15.54 10.54
CA ASP A 654 -16.68 16.94 10.93
C ASP A 654 -15.73 17.16 12.13
N LEU A 655 -15.72 16.25 13.08
CA LEU A 655 -14.77 16.27 14.20
C LEU A 655 -13.34 16.05 13.69
N SER A 656 -13.14 15.13 12.74
CA SER A 656 -11.84 14.93 12.08
C SER A 656 -11.41 16.20 11.32
N ALA A 657 -12.31 16.85 10.59
CA ALA A 657 -12.05 18.12 9.90
C ALA A 657 -11.64 19.23 10.88
N ALA A 658 -12.19 19.21 12.11
CA ALA A 658 -11.86 20.13 13.19
C ALA A 658 -10.50 19.82 13.86
N GLY A 659 -9.80 18.76 13.45
CA GLY A 659 -8.46 18.38 13.94
C GLY A 659 -8.48 17.52 15.19
N ARG A 660 -9.60 16.84 15.49
CA ARG A 660 -9.63 15.80 16.51
C ARG A 660 -8.86 14.57 16.04
N SER A 661 -8.18 13.89 16.95
CA SER A 661 -7.59 12.58 16.66
C SER A 661 -8.68 11.59 16.29
N ALA A 662 -8.30 10.45 15.65
CA ALA A 662 -9.25 9.42 15.26
C ALA A 662 -10.08 8.91 16.45
N THR A 663 -9.42 8.63 17.58
CA THR A 663 -10.06 8.16 18.81
C THR A 663 -10.99 9.23 19.41
N GLU A 664 -10.51 10.49 19.53
CA GLU A 664 -11.33 11.58 20.07
C GLU A 664 -12.58 11.84 19.20
N ALA A 665 -12.43 11.85 17.88
CA ALA A 665 -13.56 12.06 16.97
C ALA A 665 -14.60 10.95 17.12
N PHE A 666 -14.15 9.71 17.23
CA PHE A 666 -14.99 8.53 17.40
C PHE A 666 -15.72 8.56 18.76
N GLU A 667 -14.99 8.73 19.87
CA GLU A 667 -15.55 8.78 21.22
C GLU A 667 -16.52 9.97 21.40
N GLN A 668 -16.17 11.14 20.88
CA GLN A 668 -17.00 12.32 21.00
C GLN A 668 -18.31 12.20 20.18
N ALA A 669 -18.26 11.55 19.02
CA ALA A 669 -19.43 11.35 18.17
C ALA A 669 -20.38 10.28 18.72
N LEU A 670 -19.84 9.13 19.10
CA LEU A 670 -20.64 7.95 19.50
C LEU A 670 -20.96 7.95 21.01
N GLY A 671 -20.20 8.69 21.82
CA GLY A 671 -20.27 8.62 23.29
C GLY A 671 -19.77 7.28 23.85
N ASP A 672 -18.90 6.59 23.10
CA ASP A 672 -18.46 5.22 23.38
C ASP A 672 -16.96 5.08 23.10
N THR A 673 -16.23 4.26 23.89
CA THR A 673 -14.81 4.00 23.59
C THR A 673 -14.67 2.96 22.49
N PRO A 674 -13.51 2.89 21.78
CA PRO A 674 -13.24 1.86 20.78
C PRO A 674 -13.50 0.42 21.27
N GLU A 675 -13.09 0.11 22.49
CA GLU A 675 -13.28 -1.23 23.10
C GLU A 675 -14.75 -1.51 23.39
N SER A 676 -15.48 -0.53 23.93
CA SER A 676 -16.92 -0.65 24.21
C SER A 676 -17.73 -0.78 22.93
N PHE A 677 -17.36 -0.02 21.89
CA PHE A 677 -17.95 -0.15 20.57
C PHE A 677 -17.80 -1.58 20.01
N LEU A 678 -16.58 -2.13 20.02
CA LEU A 678 -16.33 -3.49 19.53
C LEU A 678 -17.06 -4.54 20.38
N ALA A 679 -17.13 -4.35 21.69
CA ALA A 679 -17.88 -5.23 22.59
C ALA A 679 -19.39 -5.22 22.26
N SER A 680 -19.95 -4.10 21.83
CA SER A 680 -21.34 -3.98 21.39
C SER A 680 -21.57 -4.40 19.93
N PHE A 681 -20.57 -4.26 19.08
CA PHE A 681 -20.61 -4.71 17.69
C PHE A 681 -20.66 -6.24 17.57
N LYS A 682 -19.85 -6.98 18.34
CA LYS A 682 -19.78 -8.45 18.25
C LYS A 682 -21.14 -9.17 18.40
N PRO A 683 -22.03 -8.84 19.34
CA PRO A 683 -23.38 -9.46 19.41
C PRO A 683 -24.25 -9.13 18.19
N TRP A 684 -24.20 -7.90 17.70
CA TRP A 684 -24.90 -7.50 16.47
C TRP A 684 -24.36 -8.27 15.24
N ALA A 685 -23.05 -8.38 15.12
CA ALA A 685 -22.40 -9.15 14.06
C ALA A 685 -22.82 -10.62 14.09
N ARG A 686 -22.94 -11.23 15.29
CA ARG A 686 -23.47 -12.59 15.47
C ARG A 686 -24.89 -12.72 14.94
N SER A 687 -25.78 -11.75 15.25
CA SER A 687 -27.14 -11.75 14.75
C SER A 687 -27.18 -11.74 13.22
N GLN A 688 -26.40 -10.86 12.61
CA GLN A 688 -26.29 -10.77 11.15
C GLN A 688 -25.79 -12.09 10.53
N LEU A 689 -24.74 -12.72 11.08
CA LEU A 689 -24.25 -14.00 10.60
C LEU A 689 -25.27 -15.14 10.76
N THR A 690 -26.07 -15.11 11.83
CA THR A 690 -27.14 -16.08 12.05
C THR A 690 -28.27 -15.88 11.04
N GLU A 691 -28.69 -14.64 10.79
CA GLU A 691 -29.69 -14.28 9.77
C GLU A 691 -29.28 -14.68 8.35
N GLN A 692 -27.98 -14.63 8.08
CA GLN A 692 -27.41 -15.06 6.79
C GLN A 692 -27.13 -16.59 6.74
N GLY A 693 -27.49 -17.36 7.75
CA GLY A 693 -27.28 -18.83 7.81
C GLY A 693 -25.82 -19.29 7.88
N LEU A 694 -24.90 -18.40 8.33
CA LEU A 694 -23.47 -18.70 8.47
C LEU A 694 -23.13 -19.15 9.89
N LEU A 695 -23.96 -18.79 10.86
CA LEU A 695 -23.91 -19.29 12.23
C LEU A 695 -25.25 -19.94 12.58
N LEU A 696 -25.16 -21.01 13.32
CA LEU A 696 -26.36 -21.64 13.86
C LEU A 696 -26.95 -20.77 14.99
N PRO A 697 -28.29 -20.76 15.15
CA PRO A 697 -28.95 -20.16 16.30
C PRO A 697 -28.36 -20.70 17.61
N GLU A 698 -28.37 -19.88 18.66
CA GLU A 698 -27.81 -20.25 19.96
C GLU A 698 -28.53 -21.48 20.52
N GLY A 699 -27.75 -22.46 21.00
CA GLY A 699 -28.28 -23.73 21.50
C GLY A 699 -28.55 -24.79 20.43
N THR A 700 -28.38 -24.49 19.13
CA THR A 700 -28.46 -25.51 18.07
C THR A 700 -27.14 -26.30 18.02
N PRO A 701 -27.19 -27.65 18.12
CA PRO A 701 -25.96 -28.49 18.10
C PRO A 701 -25.26 -28.36 16.74
N SER A 702 -23.93 -28.45 16.70
CA SER A 702 -23.16 -28.53 15.47
C SER A 702 -23.36 -29.86 14.74
N VAL A 703 -23.05 -29.93 13.42
CA VAL A 703 -23.07 -31.20 12.67
C VAL A 703 -22.19 -32.27 13.34
N PRO A 704 -20.94 -32.00 13.74
CA PRO A 704 -20.14 -33.00 14.49
C PRO A 704 -20.79 -33.52 15.75
N ASP A 705 -21.42 -32.63 16.55
CA ASP A 705 -22.12 -33.05 17.79
C ASP A 705 -23.32 -33.93 17.48
N LEU A 706 -24.12 -33.58 16.47
CA LEU A 706 -25.28 -34.38 16.04
C LEU A 706 -24.88 -35.74 15.50
N LEU A 707 -23.81 -35.82 14.72
CA LEU A 707 -23.28 -37.07 14.22
C LEU A 707 -22.74 -37.94 15.34
N ALA A 708 -22.01 -37.37 16.28
CA ALA A 708 -21.51 -38.08 17.46
C ALA A 708 -22.67 -38.65 18.31
N GLU A 709 -23.72 -37.88 18.58
CA GLU A 709 -24.93 -38.31 19.29
C GLU A 709 -25.62 -39.47 18.56
N ALA A 710 -25.81 -39.33 17.23
CA ALA A 710 -26.49 -40.36 16.45
C ALA A 710 -25.69 -41.66 16.36
N LEU A 711 -24.38 -41.62 16.19
CA LEU A 711 -23.51 -42.78 16.17
C LEU A 711 -23.48 -43.47 17.52
N GLN A 712 -23.47 -42.75 18.61
CA GLN A 712 -23.54 -43.28 19.96
C GLN A 712 -24.89 -43.98 20.22
N ALA A 713 -26.00 -43.42 19.70
CA ALA A 713 -27.33 -44.02 19.79
C ALA A 713 -27.48 -45.34 19.00
N LEU A 714 -26.75 -45.46 17.86
CA LEU A 714 -26.72 -46.67 17.05
C LEU A 714 -25.90 -47.80 17.65
N GLY A 715 -25.27 -47.61 18.82
CA GLY A 715 -24.52 -48.64 19.53
C GLY A 715 -23.29 -49.13 18.77
N ALA A 716 -22.79 -48.33 17.85
CA ALA A 716 -21.57 -48.62 17.13
C ALA A 716 -20.38 -48.49 18.11
N ASP A 717 -19.88 -49.63 18.58
CA ASP A 717 -18.62 -49.78 19.32
C ASP A 717 -17.42 -49.49 18.35
N GLN A 718 -17.54 -48.46 17.54
CA GLN A 718 -16.48 -48.03 16.65
C GLN A 718 -15.72 -46.91 17.31
N ASP A 719 -14.41 -47.17 17.46
CA ASP A 719 -13.41 -46.21 17.94
C ASP A 719 -13.64 -44.83 17.24
N PRO A 720 -13.91 -43.77 18.02
CA PRO A 720 -14.06 -42.42 17.44
C PRO A 720 -12.91 -41.98 16.54
N ASP A 721 -11.70 -42.56 16.74
CA ASP A 721 -10.53 -42.31 15.91
C ASP A 721 -10.59 -42.99 14.53
N GLN A 722 -11.51 -43.94 14.28
CA GLN A 722 -11.73 -44.54 12.95
C GLN A 722 -12.71 -43.73 12.07
N ILE A 723 -13.44 -42.79 12.65
CA ILE A 723 -14.32 -41.86 11.92
C ILE A 723 -13.55 -40.61 11.46
N GLN A 724 -12.29 -40.51 11.83
CA GLN A 724 -11.37 -39.41 11.46
C GLN A 724 -10.73 -39.59 10.08
N ASP A 725 -11.39 -40.21 9.10
CA ASP A 725 -11.13 -39.85 7.71
C ASP A 725 -11.89 -38.55 7.43
N PRO A 726 -11.22 -37.38 7.41
CA PRO A 726 -11.89 -36.09 7.15
C PRO A 726 -12.56 -36.01 5.78
N GLY A 727 -12.51 -37.11 5.01
CA GLY A 727 -13.03 -37.23 3.68
C GLY A 727 -14.22 -38.16 3.54
N ALA A 728 -14.67 -38.85 4.59
CA ALA A 728 -15.82 -39.72 4.50
C ALA A 728 -17.11 -38.93 4.77
N LEU A 729 -17.99 -38.83 3.76
CA LEU A 729 -19.33 -38.27 3.94
C LEU A 729 -20.12 -39.13 4.93
N PRO A 730 -20.91 -38.54 5.85
CA PRO A 730 -21.79 -39.30 6.73
C PRO A 730 -22.78 -40.14 5.91
N PRO A 731 -23.34 -41.25 6.43
CA PRO A 731 -24.36 -41.99 5.70
C PRO A 731 -25.57 -41.10 5.36
N GLU A 732 -26.04 -41.14 4.12
CA GLU A 732 -27.17 -40.30 3.65
C GLU A 732 -28.42 -40.45 4.50
N GLY A 733 -28.80 -41.69 4.86
CA GLY A 733 -29.95 -41.94 5.71
C GLY A 733 -29.87 -41.33 7.10
N LEU A 734 -28.66 -41.15 7.64
CA LEU A 734 -28.43 -40.47 8.91
C LEU A 734 -28.66 -38.94 8.77
N ILE A 735 -28.24 -38.36 7.65
CA ILE A 735 -28.51 -36.94 7.35
C ILE A 735 -30.01 -36.70 7.22
N ASP A 736 -30.76 -37.61 6.60
CA ASP A 736 -32.23 -37.51 6.49
C ASP A 736 -32.90 -37.51 7.85
N GLU A 737 -32.53 -38.43 8.74
CA GLU A 737 -33.07 -38.49 10.10
C GLU A 737 -32.74 -37.21 10.91
N LEU A 738 -31.53 -36.69 10.78
CA LEU A 738 -31.11 -35.47 11.45
C LEU A 738 -31.85 -34.25 10.91
N LEU A 739 -32.12 -34.18 9.58
CA LEU A 739 -32.91 -33.11 8.96
C LEU A 739 -34.39 -33.17 9.33
N GLU A 740 -34.96 -34.34 9.62
CA GLU A 740 -36.28 -34.43 10.16
C GLU A 740 -36.37 -33.81 11.57
N ARG A 741 -35.30 -33.97 12.41
CA ARG A 741 -35.23 -33.37 13.76
C ARG A 741 -34.87 -31.88 13.72
N PHE A 742 -34.04 -31.47 12.78
CA PHE A 742 -33.54 -30.10 12.63
C PHE A 742 -33.75 -29.60 11.17
N PRO A 743 -35.00 -29.33 10.79
CA PRO A 743 -35.29 -29.02 9.41
C PRO A 743 -34.63 -27.76 8.85
N ASP A 744 -34.31 -26.76 9.69
CA ASP A 744 -33.70 -25.49 9.27
C ASP A 744 -32.19 -25.43 9.53
N HIS A 745 -31.55 -26.62 9.64
CA HIS A 745 -30.13 -26.72 9.85
C HIS A 745 -29.35 -26.65 8.53
N ALA A 746 -28.97 -25.44 8.11
CA ALA A 746 -28.32 -25.21 6.82
C ALA A 746 -27.11 -26.10 6.54
N PRO A 747 -26.14 -26.34 7.48
CA PRO A 747 -25.05 -27.28 7.24
C PRO A 747 -25.48 -28.75 7.00
N LEU A 748 -26.55 -29.25 7.62
CA LEU A 748 -27.08 -30.58 7.30
C LEU A 748 -27.72 -30.62 5.91
N LEU A 749 -28.44 -29.56 5.55
CA LEU A 749 -29.03 -29.45 4.21
C LEU A 749 -27.95 -29.41 3.13
N GLU A 750 -26.81 -28.81 3.41
CA GLU A 750 -25.66 -28.79 2.51
C GLU A 750 -25.14 -30.21 2.23
N TYR A 751 -25.01 -31.06 3.24
CA TYR A 751 -24.71 -32.48 3.03
C TYR A 751 -25.75 -33.19 2.17
N LYS A 752 -27.05 -32.98 2.45
CA LYS A 752 -28.14 -33.59 1.63
C LYS A 752 -28.08 -33.15 0.18
N ILE A 753 -27.84 -31.86 -0.08
CA ILE A 753 -27.66 -31.31 -1.43
C ILE A 753 -26.44 -31.94 -2.11
N ALA A 754 -25.33 -32.10 -1.39
CA ALA A 754 -24.13 -32.74 -1.93
C ALA A 754 -24.43 -34.16 -2.41
N PHE A 755 -25.13 -34.99 -1.62
CA PHE A 755 -25.56 -36.33 -2.02
C PHE A 755 -26.48 -36.29 -3.24
N ALA A 756 -27.52 -35.48 -3.19
CA ALA A 756 -28.52 -35.37 -4.24
C ALA A 756 -27.91 -34.92 -5.58
N LEU A 757 -26.80 -34.18 -5.58
CA LEU A 757 -26.18 -33.61 -6.77
C LEU A 757 -24.95 -34.37 -7.29
N VAL A 758 -24.47 -35.46 -6.63
CA VAL A 758 -23.25 -36.22 -7.05
C VAL A 758 -23.28 -36.63 -8.53
N ASN A 759 -24.45 -37.00 -9.05
CA ASN A 759 -24.63 -37.44 -10.45
C ASN A 759 -25.74 -36.62 -11.14
N ALA A 760 -25.99 -35.39 -10.68
CA ALA A 760 -27.08 -34.58 -11.22
C ALA A 760 -26.76 -34.09 -12.64
N GLU A 761 -27.73 -34.25 -13.55
CA GLU A 761 -27.71 -33.64 -14.87
C GLU A 761 -27.95 -32.11 -14.77
N VAL A 762 -27.84 -31.39 -15.89
CA VAL A 762 -28.21 -29.98 -15.98
C VAL A 762 -29.70 -29.78 -15.61
N ARG A 763 -30.55 -30.67 -16.05
CA ARG A 763 -31.98 -30.77 -15.69
C ARG A 763 -32.12 -31.51 -14.35
N LEU A 764 -32.60 -30.81 -13.35
CA LEU A 764 -32.74 -31.29 -11.97
C LEU A 764 -34.13 -31.92 -11.76
N THR A 765 -34.23 -32.87 -10.85
CA THR A 765 -35.50 -33.43 -10.38
C THR A 765 -36.25 -32.44 -9.46
N ASP A 766 -37.52 -32.66 -9.22
CA ASP A 766 -38.33 -31.82 -8.31
C ASP A 766 -37.75 -31.83 -6.87
N GLU A 767 -37.24 -32.98 -6.43
CA GLU A 767 -36.55 -33.10 -5.13
C GLU A 767 -35.30 -32.24 -5.07
N GLN A 768 -34.40 -32.33 -6.05
CA GLN A 768 -33.20 -31.50 -6.13
C GLN A 768 -33.52 -30.01 -6.18
N LEU A 769 -34.52 -29.64 -6.94
CA LEU A 769 -35.02 -28.26 -6.99
C LEU A 769 -35.49 -27.77 -5.61
N GLY A 770 -36.32 -28.61 -4.91
CA GLY A 770 -36.78 -28.29 -3.59
C GLY A 770 -35.69 -28.07 -2.57
N LEU A 771 -34.63 -28.89 -2.59
CA LEU A 771 -33.48 -28.74 -1.72
C LEU A 771 -32.71 -27.44 -1.99
N LEU A 772 -32.47 -27.11 -3.28
CA LEU A 772 -31.77 -25.88 -3.67
C LEU A 772 -32.58 -24.62 -3.31
N VAL A 773 -33.88 -24.61 -3.58
CA VAL A 773 -34.75 -23.47 -3.19
C VAL A 773 -34.72 -23.27 -1.68
N ARG A 774 -34.81 -24.35 -0.91
CA ARG A 774 -34.73 -24.23 0.56
C ARG A 774 -33.41 -23.69 1.01
N MET A 775 -32.26 -24.05 0.37
CA MET A 775 -30.94 -23.51 0.70
C MET A 775 -30.89 -22.00 0.45
N THR A 776 -31.52 -21.48 -0.61
CA THR A 776 -31.59 -20.02 -0.84
C THR A 776 -32.35 -19.26 0.27
N GLU A 777 -33.26 -19.93 0.98
CA GLU A 777 -33.98 -19.35 2.12
C GLU A 777 -33.16 -19.39 3.41
N LEU A 778 -32.47 -20.53 3.67
CA LEU A 778 -31.69 -20.74 4.89
C LEU A 778 -30.32 -20.05 4.88
N ARG A 779 -29.75 -19.84 3.68
CA ARG A 779 -28.49 -19.15 3.48
C ARG A 779 -28.61 -18.15 2.34
N PRO A 780 -29.26 -17.00 2.58
CA PRO A 780 -29.60 -16.03 1.53
C PRO A 780 -28.42 -15.53 0.68
N PRO A 781 -27.17 -15.42 1.16
CA PRO A 781 -26.05 -14.97 0.34
C PRO A 781 -25.43 -16.06 -0.54
N ASP A 782 -25.84 -17.33 -0.39
CA ASP A 782 -25.25 -18.46 -1.10
C ASP A 782 -25.58 -18.42 -2.60
N ASP A 783 -24.57 -18.25 -3.44
CA ASP A 783 -24.72 -18.15 -4.88
C ASP A 783 -24.76 -19.52 -5.59
N ALA A 784 -24.26 -20.59 -4.96
CA ALA A 784 -24.22 -21.91 -5.56
C ALA A 784 -25.60 -22.49 -5.91
N PRO A 785 -26.62 -22.42 -5.02
CA PRO A 785 -27.98 -22.80 -5.37
C PRO A 785 -28.54 -21.97 -6.52
N HIS A 786 -28.31 -20.65 -6.51
CA HIS A 786 -28.80 -19.75 -7.56
C HIS A 786 -28.17 -20.10 -8.93
N ARG A 787 -26.87 -20.40 -9.00
CA ARG A 787 -26.23 -20.87 -10.23
C ARG A 787 -26.84 -22.16 -10.77
N ARG A 788 -27.11 -23.14 -9.91
CA ARG A 788 -27.74 -24.40 -10.30
C ARG A 788 -29.17 -24.23 -10.78
N LEU A 789 -29.96 -23.44 -10.07
CA LEU A 789 -31.35 -23.13 -10.45
C LEU A 789 -31.43 -22.38 -11.77
N ALA A 790 -30.59 -21.35 -11.96
CA ALA A 790 -30.50 -20.62 -13.21
C ALA A 790 -30.18 -21.54 -14.40
N ARG A 791 -29.19 -22.40 -14.28
CA ARG A 791 -28.81 -23.36 -15.32
C ARG A 791 -29.94 -24.33 -15.65
N HIS A 792 -30.62 -24.86 -14.62
CA HIS A 792 -31.77 -25.74 -14.80
C HIS A 792 -32.89 -25.08 -15.63
N TYR A 793 -33.27 -23.87 -15.23
CA TYR A 793 -34.37 -23.16 -15.92
C TYR A 793 -33.99 -22.71 -17.34
N LEU A 794 -32.73 -22.25 -17.55
CA LEU A 794 -32.24 -21.88 -18.88
C LEU A 794 -32.17 -23.06 -19.86
N ALA A 795 -31.95 -24.28 -19.37
CA ALA A 795 -31.97 -25.51 -20.16
C ALA A 795 -33.38 -26.01 -20.48
N GLY A 796 -34.43 -25.31 -20.08
CA GLY A 796 -35.81 -25.61 -20.37
C GLY A 796 -36.17 -25.44 -21.86
N ASP A 797 -36.98 -26.33 -22.39
CA ASP A 797 -37.47 -26.25 -23.76
C ASP A 797 -38.53 -25.15 -23.96
N ASP A 798 -39.28 -24.86 -22.91
CA ASP A 798 -40.36 -23.84 -22.93
C ASP A 798 -39.80 -22.49 -22.49
N PHE A 799 -40.18 -21.41 -23.19
CA PHE A 799 -39.74 -20.07 -22.87
C PHE A 799 -40.26 -19.58 -21.49
N ASP A 800 -41.46 -19.94 -21.09
CA ASP A 800 -42.00 -19.58 -19.77
C ASP A 800 -41.18 -20.24 -18.62
N GLU A 801 -40.68 -21.44 -18.84
CA GLU A 801 -39.78 -22.09 -17.92
C GLU A 801 -38.43 -21.33 -17.81
N ARG A 802 -37.89 -20.90 -18.95
CA ARG A 802 -36.62 -20.11 -18.97
C ARG A 802 -36.77 -18.78 -18.25
N LEU A 803 -37.93 -18.16 -18.23
CA LEU A 803 -38.18 -16.93 -17.48
C LEU A 803 -38.05 -17.13 -15.95
N ARG A 804 -38.17 -18.35 -15.46
CA ARG A 804 -37.94 -18.66 -14.03
C ARG A 804 -36.45 -18.54 -13.62
N ALA A 805 -35.52 -18.47 -14.57
CA ALA A 805 -34.14 -18.17 -14.29
C ALA A 805 -33.90 -16.71 -13.85
N ILE A 806 -34.77 -15.76 -14.21
CA ILE A 806 -34.57 -14.33 -14.00
C ILE A 806 -34.22 -13.98 -12.54
N PRO A 807 -34.95 -14.39 -11.48
CA PRO A 807 -34.65 -14.00 -10.11
C PRO A 807 -33.29 -14.53 -9.65
N HIS A 808 -32.86 -15.69 -10.13
CA HIS A 808 -31.56 -16.27 -9.82
C HIS A 808 -30.43 -15.55 -10.54
N LEU A 809 -30.63 -15.21 -11.82
CA LEU A 809 -29.66 -14.41 -12.58
C LEU A 809 -29.54 -12.97 -12.03
N GLU A 810 -30.65 -12.33 -11.60
CA GLU A 810 -30.59 -11.02 -10.95
C GLU A 810 -29.81 -11.05 -9.64
N PHE A 811 -29.97 -12.12 -8.85
CA PHE A 811 -29.22 -12.34 -7.64
C PHE A 811 -27.71 -12.44 -7.93
N LEU A 812 -27.34 -13.20 -8.95
CA LEU A 812 -25.95 -13.40 -9.36
C LEU A 812 -25.35 -12.11 -9.96
N ASP A 813 -26.07 -11.46 -10.87
CA ASP A 813 -25.64 -10.22 -11.52
C ASP A 813 -25.35 -9.07 -10.52
N ALA A 814 -26.19 -8.96 -9.48
CA ALA A 814 -26.00 -7.92 -8.46
C ALA A 814 -24.69 -8.06 -7.66
N ARG A 815 -24.11 -9.25 -7.62
CA ARG A 815 -22.87 -9.58 -6.88
C ARG A 815 -21.64 -9.70 -7.80
N GLU A 816 -21.86 -9.76 -9.10
CA GLU A 816 -20.81 -9.93 -10.09
C GLU A 816 -20.15 -8.58 -10.42
N ILE A 817 -18.83 -8.55 -10.49
CA ILE A 817 -18.05 -7.34 -10.79
C ILE A 817 -17.17 -7.48 -12.04
N ASN A 818 -16.77 -8.72 -12.40
CA ASN A 818 -15.78 -8.95 -13.45
C ASN A 818 -16.35 -9.64 -14.70
N SER A 819 -17.55 -10.24 -14.62
CA SER A 819 -18.14 -10.97 -15.73
C SER A 819 -19.46 -10.34 -16.21
N PRO A 820 -19.60 -10.00 -17.49
CA PRO A 820 -20.86 -9.47 -18.04
C PRO A 820 -21.91 -10.56 -18.30
N ALA A 821 -21.62 -11.85 -18.06
CA ALA A 821 -22.41 -12.96 -18.55
C ALA A 821 -23.85 -12.97 -18.03
N TYR A 822 -24.05 -12.76 -16.72
CA TYR A 822 -25.39 -12.75 -16.14
C TYR A 822 -26.24 -11.56 -16.62
N ALA A 823 -25.62 -10.39 -16.71
CA ALA A 823 -26.29 -9.19 -17.24
C ALA A 823 -26.69 -9.37 -18.71
N ALA A 824 -25.82 -9.94 -19.53
CA ALA A 824 -26.10 -10.20 -20.95
C ALA A 824 -27.25 -11.21 -21.16
N GLU A 825 -27.27 -12.30 -20.38
CA GLU A 825 -28.36 -13.29 -20.41
C GLU A 825 -29.70 -12.68 -19.95
N LEU A 826 -29.69 -11.90 -18.87
CA LEU A 826 -30.87 -11.15 -18.40
C LEU A 826 -31.39 -10.19 -19.46
N ALA A 827 -30.50 -9.48 -20.15
CA ALA A 827 -30.90 -8.55 -21.22
C ALA A 827 -31.64 -9.31 -22.33
N GLU A 828 -31.20 -10.51 -22.72
CA GLU A 828 -31.87 -11.33 -23.72
C GLU A 828 -33.23 -11.83 -23.25
N LEU A 829 -33.32 -12.33 -22.01
CA LEU A 829 -34.60 -12.81 -21.44
C LEU A 829 -35.64 -11.68 -21.32
N TYR A 830 -35.22 -10.51 -20.88
CA TYR A 830 -36.11 -9.35 -20.79
C TYR A 830 -36.54 -8.85 -22.16
N ALA A 831 -35.68 -8.83 -23.15
CA ALA A 831 -36.03 -8.45 -24.52
C ALA A 831 -37.05 -9.40 -25.12
N LYS A 832 -36.88 -10.72 -24.95
CA LYS A 832 -37.79 -11.74 -25.42
C LYS A 832 -39.15 -11.78 -24.67
N SER A 833 -39.18 -11.26 -23.44
CA SER A 833 -40.41 -11.14 -22.64
C SER A 833 -41.11 -9.78 -22.73
N ASP A 834 -40.83 -9.00 -23.77
CA ASP A 834 -41.40 -7.68 -24.05
C ASP A 834 -41.18 -6.66 -22.88
N ARG A 835 -39.96 -6.65 -22.31
CA ARG A 835 -39.55 -5.72 -21.25
C ARG A 835 -38.33 -4.92 -21.71
N PRO A 836 -38.45 -4.07 -22.74
CA PRO A 836 -37.31 -3.46 -23.43
C PRO A 836 -36.50 -2.54 -22.52
N GLN A 837 -37.10 -1.82 -21.57
CA GLN A 837 -36.35 -0.95 -20.65
C GLN A 837 -35.44 -1.76 -19.70
N ARG A 838 -35.93 -2.92 -19.20
CA ARG A 838 -35.07 -3.83 -18.38
C ARG A 838 -34.01 -4.50 -19.22
N ALA A 839 -34.30 -4.84 -20.47
CA ALA A 839 -33.33 -5.39 -21.40
C ALA A 839 -32.19 -4.39 -21.67
N GLN A 840 -32.55 -3.11 -21.90
CA GLN A 840 -31.57 -2.03 -22.06
C GLN A 840 -30.70 -1.88 -20.81
N ALA A 841 -31.30 -1.75 -19.62
CA ALA A 841 -30.55 -1.56 -18.38
C ALA A 841 -29.55 -2.69 -18.12
N LYS A 842 -29.93 -3.94 -18.40
CA LYS A 842 -29.01 -5.09 -18.23
C LYS A 842 -27.93 -5.16 -19.31
N ALA A 843 -28.25 -4.78 -20.55
CA ALA A 843 -27.24 -4.69 -21.63
C ALA A 843 -26.24 -3.55 -21.38
N GLU A 844 -26.67 -2.40 -20.84
CA GLU A 844 -25.80 -1.32 -20.42
C GLU A 844 -24.89 -1.74 -19.27
N ARG A 845 -25.42 -2.51 -18.29
CA ARG A 845 -24.60 -3.10 -17.23
C ARG A 845 -23.56 -4.07 -17.79
N ALA A 846 -23.94 -4.96 -18.71
CA ALA A 846 -22.98 -5.87 -19.35
C ALA A 846 -21.87 -5.08 -20.08
N SER A 847 -22.26 -4.01 -20.80
CA SER A 847 -21.32 -3.10 -21.48
C SER A 847 -20.46 -2.31 -20.49
N SER A 848 -20.94 -2.01 -19.28
CA SER A 848 -20.11 -1.30 -18.28
C SER A 848 -19.05 -2.21 -17.67
N ILE A 849 -19.26 -3.53 -17.60
CA ILE A 849 -18.25 -4.49 -17.15
C ILE A 849 -17.19 -4.73 -18.24
N ALA A 850 -17.63 -4.90 -19.50
CA ALA A 850 -16.73 -5.14 -20.63
C ALA A 850 -16.98 -4.12 -21.76
N PRO A 851 -16.53 -2.87 -21.58
CA PRO A 851 -16.90 -1.75 -22.45
C PRO A 851 -16.34 -1.83 -23.88
N PHE A 852 -15.32 -2.64 -24.10
CA PHE A 852 -14.69 -2.79 -25.40
C PHE A 852 -15.14 -4.06 -26.15
N SER A 853 -16.13 -4.78 -25.62
CA SER A 853 -16.75 -5.91 -26.31
C SER A 853 -17.75 -5.43 -27.39
N ALA A 854 -17.37 -5.61 -28.66
CA ALA A 854 -18.26 -5.25 -29.76
C ALA A 854 -19.60 -5.97 -29.71
N THR A 855 -19.62 -7.24 -29.30
CA THR A 855 -20.85 -8.03 -29.14
C THR A 855 -21.81 -7.43 -28.12
N LEU A 856 -21.29 -7.05 -26.96
CA LEU A 856 -22.11 -6.42 -25.89
C LEU A 856 -22.58 -5.02 -26.29
N ARG A 857 -21.72 -4.26 -26.99
CA ARG A 857 -22.12 -2.94 -27.53
C ARG A 857 -23.21 -3.04 -28.59
N GLU A 858 -23.14 -4.05 -29.49
CA GLU A 858 -24.22 -4.32 -30.45
C GLU A 858 -25.53 -4.72 -29.75
N GLN A 859 -25.46 -5.52 -28.70
CA GLN A 859 -26.59 -5.90 -27.89
C GLN A 859 -27.21 -4.67 -27.20
N ALA A 860 -26.39 -3.81 -26.57
CA ALA A 860 -26.83 -2.60 -25.90
C ALA A 860 -27.48 -1.60 -26.89
N ALA A 861 -26.84 -1.34 -28.03
CA ALA A 861 -27.43 -0.50 -29.07
C ALA A 861 -28.80 -1.01 -29.54
N ARG A 862 -28.91 -2.33 -29.72
CA ARG A 862 -30.16 -2.97 -30.14
C ARG A 862 -31.27 -2.79 -29.11
N TYR A 863 -30.97 -3.02 -27.83
CA TYR A 863 -31.99 -2.93 -26.77
C TYR A 863 -32.33 -1.49 -26.40
N ALA A 864 -31.40 -0.56 -26.54
CA ALA A 864 -31.70 0.86 -26.45
C ALA A 864 -32.69 1.30 -27.53
N LEU A 865 -32.53 0.86 -28.79
CA LEU A 865 -33.49 1.10 -29.87
C LEU A 865 -34.86 0.50 -29.57
N LEU A 866 -34.93 -0.73 -29.01
CA LEU A 866 -36.19 -1.37 -28.64
C LEU A 866 -36.90 -0.65 -27.48
N ALA A 867 -36.13 -0.06 -26.58
CA ALA A 867 -36.65 0.73 -25.46
C ALA A 867 -37.05 2.18 -25.86
N GLY A 868 -36.66 2.61 -27.07
CA GLY A 868 -36.87 3.96 -27.58
C GLY A 868 -35.86 5.00 -27.12
N ASP A 869 -34.76 4.56 -26.52
CA ASP A 869 -33.63 5.44 -26.09
C ASP A 869 -32.63 5.61 -27.24
N LEU A 870 -32.91 6.61 -28.07
CA LEU A 870 -32.12 6.87 -29.27
C LEU A 870 -30.72 7.42 -28.93
N ASP A 871 -30.58 8.16 -27.83
CA ASP A 871 -29.32 8.74 -27.39
C ASP A 871 -28.37 7.64 -26.88
N ALA A 872 -28.88 6.65 -26.12
CA ALA A 872 -28.08 5.50 -25.72
C ALA A 872 -27.68 4.65 -26.93
N ALA A 873 -28.61 4.44 -27.88
CA ALA A 873 -28.29 3.71 -29.10
C ALA A 873 -27.19 4.40 -29.91
N GLU A 874 -27.22 5.73 -30.03
CA GLU A 874 -26.21 6.53 -30.70
C GLU A 874 -24.84 6.38 -29.99
N ARG A 875 -24.77 6.52 -28.68
CA ARG A 875 -23.52 6.33 -27.89
C ARG A 875 -22.89 4.96 -28.16
N HIS A 876 -23.67 3.89 -28.11
CA HIS A 876 -23.15 2.55 -28.38
C HIS A 876 -22.70 2.35 -29.83
N LEU A 877 -23.39 2.95 -30.82
CA LEU A 877 -22.96 2.88 -32.23
C LEU A 877 -21.69 3.68 -32.47
N VAL A 878 -21.52 4.82 -31.84
CA VAL A 878 -20.26 5.60 -31.87
C VAL A 878 -19.12 4.79 -31.26
N ALA A 879 -19.33 4.18 -30.09
CA ALA A 879 -18.34 3.30 -29.47
C ALA A 879 -17.95 2.11 -30.38
N LEU A 880 -18.91 1.49 -31.06
CA LEU A 880 -18.66 0.41 -32.03
C LEU A 880 -17.79 0.84 -33.21
N ILE A 881 -17.93 2.07 -33.69
CA ILE A 881 -17.10 2.61 -34.78
C ILE A 881 -15.64 2.73 -34.32
N ILE A 882 -15.42 3.08 -33.06
CA ILE A 882 -14.08 3.17 -32.46
C ILE A 882 -13.49 1.78 -32.23
N ILE A 883 -14.27 0.84 -31.69
CA ILE A 883 -13.83 -0.52 -31.35
C ILE A 883 -13.54 -1.34 -32.62
N GLU A 884 -14.37 -1.20 -33.66
CA GLU A 884 -14.26 -1.94 -34.92
C GLU A 884 -14.22 -0.99 -36.14
N PRO A 885 -13.17 -0.17 -36.30
CA PRO A 885 -13.11 0.87 -37.36
C PRO A 885 -13.19 0.33 -38.78
N ASP A 886 -12.78 -0.93 -38.98
CA ASP A 886 -12.80 -1.60 -40.28
C ASP A 886 -14.19 -2.17 -40.67
N ARG A 887 -15.21 -1.99 -39.80
CA ARG A 887 -16.58 -2.49 -40.05
C ARG A 887 -17.56 -1.37 -40.44
N PRO A 888 -17.74 -1.05 -41.71
CA PRO A 888 -18.57 0.08 -42.16
C PRO A 888 -20.07 -0.09 -41.85
N ILE A 889 -20.50 -1.22 -41.30
CA ILE A 889 -21.88 -1.47 -40.91
C ILE A 889 -22.28 -0.57 -39.74
N HIS A 890 -21.37 -0.30 -38.79
CA HIS A 890 -21.67 0.53 -37.62
C HIS A 890 -21.93 1.99 -38.04
N GLN A 891 -21.12 2.55 -38.95
CA GLN A 891 -21.36 3.88 -39.50
C GLN A 891 -22.70 3.96 -40.24
N ARG A 892 -23.04 2.96 -41.05
CA ARG A 892 -24.36 2.93 -41.76
C ARG A 892 -25.55 2.86 -40.80
N ARG A 893 -25.41 2.14 -39.68
CA ARG A 893 -26.46 2.08 -38.63
C ARG A 893 -26.60 3.43 -37.94
N LEU A 894 -25.50 4.10 -37.61
CA LEU A 894 -25.50 5.43 -37.04
C LEU A 894 -26.14 6.45 -37.98
N ASP A 895 -25.72 6.49 -39.27
CA ASP A 895 -26.31 7.37 -40.26
C ASP A 895 -27.82 7.16 -40.47
N ALA A 896 -28.28 5.92 -40.35
CA ALA A 896 -29.70 5.58 -40.41
C ALA A 896 -30.48 6.07 -39.18
N LEU A 897 -29.90 5.95 -37.98
CA LEU A 897 -30.46 6.47 -36.73
C LEU A 897 -30.63 8.00 -36.79
N ILE A 898 -29.57 8.74 -37.14
CA ILE A 898 -29.57 10.19 -37.21
C ILE A 898 -30.59 10.68 -38.26
N ARG A 899 -30.70 10.03 -39.42
CA ARG A 899 -31.72 10.36 -40.43
C ARG A 899 -33.15 10.08 -39.94
N GLY A 900 -33.36 9.03 -39.13
CA GLY A 900 -34.63 8.72 -38.53
C GLY A 900 -35.07 9.74 -37.47
N GLN A 901 -34.13 10.34 -36.78
CA GLN A 901 -34.40 11.41 -35.79
C GLN A 901 -34.71 12.76 -36.44
N ALA A 902 -34.16 13.03 -37.64
CA ALA A 902 -34.34 14.31 -38.37
C ALA A 902 -35.65 14.37 -39.19
N GLY A 903 -36.41 13.28 -39.35
CA GLY A 903 -37.71 13.18 -40.04
C GLY A 903 -38.88 12.99 -39.17
#